data_e37c672b8cf18c6d4d7d270ade14738c
#
_entry.id   e37c672b8cf18c6d4d7d270ade14738c
#
_cell.length_a   1.000
_cell.length_b   1.000
_cell.length_c   1.000
_cell.angle_alpha   90.00
_cell.angle_beta   90.00
_cell.angle_gamma   90.00
#
_symmetry.space_group_name_H-M   'P 1'
#
loop_
_entity.id
_entity.type
_entity.pdbx_description
1 polymer ?
#
loop_
_entity_poly.entity_id
_entity_poly.type
_entity_poly.pdbx_seq_one_letter_code
_entity_poly.pdbx_strand_id
1 'polypeptide(L)'
;MVLLGALAAWLWGAKKLPVRILTIASLSVLVIFVGYSSYALLLIRSHANPPMNQNAPDNVFSLGSYLSREQYGETPLLYGHTFKSSVMYQLQPDGYNYDILRRPGKTVYKKGVKTSPDQADSYVAKQEEFKYEMTPKMLFPRMYSTAGAHPQAYLEWINATEDDLPSVETPVVVDADGNTVQSMAMKRPSYLQNLRYFFNYQVNYMYWRYFMWNFAGRQNDLAGEGQANRGNWISGIPVIDNYRLGDQSLLPDEYGKGNKGHNVFYMLPLLMGIIGLCWQAFRSKRGIEQFWVIFFFFFMTGLAIVLYLNQPPLQPRERDYAFAGSFYAFAIWVGMGVAGLWTLVNWLMGNPEAVRDGKSLPKNGKADPAKSHKTALAMACVTLAVGLLVPFQMVSQTWDDHDRSGRYTTRDFGMNYLSSIAPNGIIFTNGDNDTFPLWYAQEVEGYRTDVRVVNLSYLTTDWYANQMKVATDGAAGLKFSAQPADYAYDRLQFSYYDPENMVTDTVNVFTSLDDLYHNPDATWKGARVMRMPYMYIPSNAEAAVKAGVISERELPAAEETIDIALYRDPKNPVGGATLSQALSIDMIATQAKEGWNRPAYFAMTVPDEYYLSLSPYMRNTGLAYQVSPLLNPDGSNETWIDTDKMYANVTEKFRWGGLDKLGKDGDIYLDETVRRMVTTHRTAMADLAMACLLYTSPSPRD
;
A
#
# COMPACT_ATOMS: atom_id res chain seq x y z
N MET A 1 -0.08 -6.78 34.39
CA MET A 1 -0.91 -5.67 34.91
C MET A 1 -1.21 -5.79 36.39
N VAL A 2 -1.77 -6.90 36.87
CA VAL A 2 -2.00 -7.12 38.30
C VAL A 2 -0.71 -6.98 39.13
N LEU A 3 0.40 -7.58 38.66
CA LEU A 3 1.70 -7.47 39.30
C LEU A 3 2.25 -6.01 39.33
N LEU A 4 2.06 -5.25 38.25
CA LEU A 4 2.46 -3.84 38.20
C LEU A 4 1.58 -2.98 39.13
N GLY A 5 0.26 -3.26 39.17
CA GLY A 5 -0.65 -2.62 40.11
C GLY A 5 -0.31 -2.95 41.58
N ALA A 6 -0.01 -4.21 41.88
CA ALA A 6 0.41 -4.64 43.19
C ALA A 6 1.76 -4.01 43.61
N LEU A 7 2.73 -3.93 42.68
CA LEU A 7 4.02 -3.26 42.91
C LEU A 7 3.82 -1.78 43.16
N ALA A 8 2.98 -1.09 42.38
CA ALA A 8 2.67 0.30 42.55
C ALA A 8 1.97 0.57 43.90
N ALA A 9 1.00 -0.28 44.29
CA ALA A 9 0.33 -0.20 45.57
C ALA A 9 1.29 -0.45 46.76
N TRP A 10 2.20 -1.41 46.62
CA TRP A 10 3.22 -1.68 47.60
C TRP A 10 4.23 -0.52 47.76
N LEU A 11 4.69 0.05 46.66
CA LEU A 11 5.59 1.22 46.65
C LEU A 11 4.92 2.44 47.24
N TRP A 12 3.63 2.63 47.01
CA TRP A 12 2.83 3.70 47.64
C TRP A 12 2.70 3.50 49.14
N GLY A 13 2.24 2.31 49.54
CA GLY A 13 2.11 1.98 50.97
C GLY A 13 3.43 2.11 51.76
N ALA A 14 4.55 1.77 51.11
CA ALA A 14 5.87 1.91 51.66
C ALA A 14 6.42 3.36 51.66
N LYS A 15 5.68 4.35 51.12
CA LYS A 15 6.10 5.75 50.97
C LYS A 15 7.48 5.93 50.30
N LYS A 16 7.89 4.96 49.47
CA LYS A 16 9.20 4.94 48.82
C LYS A 16 9.27 5.77 47.55
N LEU A 17 8.11 6.12 46.98
CA LEU A 17 8.03 6.93 45.75
C LEU A 17 7.27 8.23 46.02
N PRO A 18 7.74 9.37 45.44
CA PRO A 18 6.98 10.62 45.46
C PRO A 18 5.63 10.42 44.77
N VAL A 19 4.55 10.92 45.38
CA VAL A 19 3.18 10.83 44.84
C VAL A 19 3.11 11.34 43.40
N ARG A 20 3.85 12.40 43.07
CA ARG A 20 3.92 12.96 41.72
C ARG A 20 4.37 11.94 40.66
N ILE A 21 5.42 11.15 40.96
CA ILE A 21 5.92 10.12 40.04
C ILE A 21 4.88 9.03 39.85
N LEU A 22 4.23 8.61 40.94
CA LEU A 22 3.21 7.57 40.89
C LEU A 22 1.99 8.04 40.09
N THR A 23 1.55 9.28 40.29
CA THR A 23 0.43 9.86 39.52
C THR A 23 0.76 9.96 38.05
N ILE A 24 1.95 10.45 37.69
CA ILE A 24 2.38 10.52 36.27
C ILE A 24 2.42 9.12 35.65
N ALA A 25 3.04 8.16 36.34
CA ALA A 25 3.11 6.78 35.84
C ALA A 25 1.72 6.14 35.64
N SER A 26 0.82 6.32 36.62
CA SER A 26 -0.54 5.79 36.56
C SER A 26 -1.35 6.43 35.43
N LEU A 27 -1.26 7.76 35.27
CA LEU A 27 -1.92 8.46 34.16
C LEU A 27 -1.33 8.07 32.80
N SER A 28 -0.01 7.91 32.69
CA SER A 28 0.63 7.46 31.47
C SER A 28 0.14 6.04 31.07
N VAL A 29 0.10 5.13 32.04
CA VAL A 29 -0.46 3.79 31.82
C VAL A 29 -1.92 3.85 31.39
N LEU A 30 -2.74 4.65 32.06
CA LEU A 30 -4.16 4.83 31.73
C LEU A 30 -4.33 5.35 30.30
N VAL A 31 -3.57 6.37 29.91
CA VAL A 31 -3.65 6.96 28.55
C VAL A 31 -3.19 5.96 27.50
N ILE A 32 -2.14 5.17 27.78
CA ILE A 32 -1.72 4.07 26.91
C ILE A 32 -2.85 3.05 26.74
N PHE A 33 -3.53 2.65 27.83
CA PHE A 33 -4.67 1.72 27.73
C PHE A 33 -5.83 2.31 26.93
N VAL A 34 -6.15 3.57 27.12
CA VAL A 34 -7.20 4.27 26.34
C VAL A 34 -6.83 4.24 24.86
N GLY A 35 -5.57 4.54 24.51
CA GLY A 35 -5.08 4.46 23.14
C GLY A 35 -5.20 3.04 22.54
N TYR A 36 -4.75 2.03 23.28
CA TYR A 36 -4.81 0.63 22.83
C TYR A 36 -6.23 0.03 22.86
N SER A 37 -7.18 0.65 23.56
CA SER A 37 -8.57 0.16 23.57
C SER A 37 -9.23 0.15 22.18
N SER A 38 -8.73 0.96 21.24
CA SER A 38 -9.15 0.94 19.85
C SER A 38 -8.93 -0.43 19.16
N TYR A 39 -7.92 -1.18 19.57
CA TYR A 39 -7.69 -2.55 19.06
C TYR A 39 -8.71 -3.56 19.59
N ALA A 40 -9.31 -3.31 20.76
CA ALA A 40 -10.44 -4.12 21.22
C ALA A 40 -11.67 -3.94 20.32
N LEU A 41 -11.91 -2.74 19.81
CA LEU A 41 -12.97 -2.49 18.81
C LEU A 41 -12.71 -3.27 17.52
N LEU A 42 -11.45 -3.36 17.07
CA LEU A 42 -11.08 -4.12 15.89
C LEU A 42 -11.45 -5.62 16.08
N LEU A 43 -11.07 -6.21 17.21
CA LEU A 43 -11.39 -7.57 17.56
C LEU A 43 -12.92 -7.83 17.59
N ILE A 44 -13.68 -6.94 18.25
CA ILE A 44 -15.14 -7.05 18.35
C ILE A 44 -15.79 -6.94 16.97
N ARG A 45 -15.33 -5.99 16.14
CA ARG A 45 -15.86 -5.82 14.77
C ARG A 45 -15.52 -7.00 13.88
N SER A 46 -14.32 -7.54 13.97
CA SER A 46 -13.92 -8.73 13.21
C SER A 46 -14.78 -9.96 13.52
N HIS A 47 -15.21 -10.14 14.78
CA HIS A 47 -16.14 -11.21 15.17
C HIS A 47 -17.52 -11.10 14.50
N ALA A 48 -17.95 -9.88 14.16
CA ALA A 48 -19.19 -9.66 13.42
C ALA A 48 -19.08 -10.01 11.93
N ASN A 49 -17.89 -10.40 11.46
CA ASN A 49 -17.56 -10.79 10.10
C ASN A 49 -18.08 -9.80 9.04
N PRO A 50 -17.65 -8.52 9.08
CA PRO A 50 -18.08 -7.51 8.13
C PRO A 50 -17.60 -7.85 6.71
N PRO A 51 -18.19 -7.26 5.65
CA PRO A 51 -17.81 -7.52 4.25
C PRO A 51 -16.33 -7.29 3.96
N MET A 52 -15.70 -6.37 4.70
CA MET A 52 -14.27 -6.04 4.61
C MET A 52 -13.56 -6.38 5.92
N ASN A 53 -13.30 -7.65 6.14
CA ASN A 53 -12.63 -8.15 7.36
C ASN A 53 -11.16 -8.50 7.08
N GLN A 54 -10.34 -7.50 6.78
CA GLN A 54 -8.94 -7.70 6.39
C GLN A 54 -8.13 -8.43 7.46
N ASN A 55 -7.50 -9.54 7.07
CA ASN A 55 -6.75 -10.47 7.93
C ASN A 55 -7.57 -11.14 9.05
N ALA A 56 -8.87 -10.98 9.06
CA ALA A 56 -9.79 -11.55 10.04
C ALA A 56 -9.21 -11.58 11.48
N PRO A 57 -8.89 -10.41 12.10
CA PRO A 57 -8.29 -10.35 13.44
C PRO A 57 -9.33 -10.64 14.52
N ASP A 58 -9.97 -11.81 14.45
CA ASP A 58 -11.05 -12.26 15.31
C ASP A 58 -10.56 -12.96 16.60
N ASN A 59 -9.26 -13.14 16.75
CA ASN A 59 -8.65 -13.76 17.92
C ASN A 59 -7.30 -13.10 18.24
N VAL A 60 -6.73 -13.43 19.41
CA VAL A 60 -5.50 -12.80 19.90
C VAL A 60 -4.30 -13.06 18.99
N PHE A 61 -4.21 -14.24 18.36
CA PHE A 61 -3.10 -14.59 17.48
C PHE A 61 -3.20 -13.87 16.15
N SER A 62 -4.37 -13.87 15.50
CA SER A 62 -4.59 -13.14 14.25
C SER A 62 -4.49 -11.62 14.46
N LEU A 63 -4.94 -11.11 15.62
CA LEU A 63 -4.72 -9.71 15.99
C LEU A 63 -3.23 -9.41 16.16
N GLY A 64 -2.47 -10.31 16.77
CA GLY A 64 -1.00 -10.17 16.90
C GLY A 64 -0.32 -10.10 15.53
N SER A 65 -0.66 -11.01 14.61
CA SER A 65 -0.17 -11.05 13.23
C SER A 65 -0.55 -9.77 12.45
N TYR A 66 -1.78 -9.29 12.61
CA TYR A 66 -2.24 -8.03 12.04
C TYR A 66 -1.44 -6.82 12.54
N LEU A 67 -1.19 -6.75 13.86
CA LEU A 67 -0.45 -5.64 14.46
C LEU A 67 1.05 -5.66 14.13
N SER A 68 1.64 -6.84 14.01
CA SER A 68 3.04 -7.02 13.58
C SER A 68 3.21 -6.83 12.06
N ARG A 69 2.12 -6.69 11.31
CA ARG A 69 2.12 -6.45 9.86
C ARG A 69 2.83 -7.57 9.07
N GLU A 70 2.70 -8.81 9.50
CA GLU A 70 3.37 -9.97 8.92
C GLU A 70 3.14 -10.11 7.40
N GLN A 71 1.95 -9.74 6.93
CA GLN A 71 1.61 -9.76 5.49
C GLN A 71 2.53 -8.92 4.59
N TYR A 72 3.26 -7.93 5.15
CA TYR A 72 4.15 -7.06 4.38
C TYR A 72 5.61 -7.54 4.37
N GLY A 73 5.86 -8.70 4.97
CA GLY A 73 7.19 -9.26 5.13
C GLY A 73 8.05 -8.52 6.16
N GLU A 74 9.25 -9.01 6.37
CA GLU A 74 10.20 -8.42 7.30
C GLU A 74 11.27 -7.59 6.56
N THR A 75 11.51 -6.38 7.06
CA THR A 75 12.62 -5.55 6.60
C THR A 75 13.74 -5.55 7.65
N PRO A 76 15.01 -5.72 7.24
CA PRO A 76 16.10 -5.71 8.20
C PRO A 76 16.34 -4.29 8.74
N LEU A 77 16.20 -4.09 10.07
CA LEU A 77 16.36 -2.77 10.69
C LEU A 77 17.72 -2.56 11.33
N LEU A 78 18.16 -3.50 12.18
CA LEU A 78 19.39 -3.38 12.96
C LEU A 78 20.54 -4.20 12.37
N TYR A 79 20.26 -5.41 11.93
CA TYR A 79 21.25 -6.30 11.34
C TYR A 79 20.58 -7.19 10.30
N GLY A 80 21.18 -7.36 9.13
CA GLY A 80 20.61 -8.20 8.10
C GLY A 80 21.30 -8.08 6.75
N HIS A 81 20.67 -8.66 5.75
CA HIS A 81 21.17 -8.73 4.38
C HIS A 81 21.18 -7.36 3.69
N THR A 82 21.93 -7.28 2.59
CA THR A 82 21.98 -6.16 1.66
C THR A 82 21.44 -6.59 0.30
N PHE A 83 21.24 -5.65 -0.63
CA PHE A 83 20.79 -5.96 -1.98
C PHE A 83 21.77 -6.81 -2.82
N LYS A 84 23.01 -6.98 -2.33
CA LYS A 84 24.03 -7.85 -2.95
C LYS A 84 24.20 -9.19 -2.22
N SER A 85 23.38 -9.46 -1.21
CA SER A 85 23.46 -10.72 -0.48
C SER A 85 22.84 -11.85 -1.28
N SER A 86 23.44 -13.03 -1.19
CA SER A 86 22.92 -14.29 -1.74
C SER A 86 22.62 -15.29 -0.61
N VAL A 87 21.95 -16.36 -0.93
CA VAL A 87 21.66 -17.44 0.00
C VAL A 87 22.94 -18.18 0.39
N MET A 88 23.00 -18.63 1.63
CA MET A 88 24.07 -19.52 2.11
C MET A 88 23.70 -20.97 1.89
N TYR A 89 24.73 -21.83 1.78
CA TYR A 89 24.57 -23.25 1.59
C TYR A 89 25.11 -24.01 2.80
N GLN A 90 24.54 -25.18 3.05
CA GLN A 90 25.01 -26.14 4.03
C GLN A 90 25.51 -27.37 3.33
N LEU A 91 26.73 -27.80 3.66
CA LEU A 91 27.32 -29.05 3.19
C LEU A 91 26.56 -30.22 3.85
N GLN A 92 26.09 -31.14 3.00
CA GLN A 92 25.43 -32.35 3.49
C GLN A 92 26.44 -33.34 4.12
N PRO A 93 25.95 -34.24 4.99
CA PRO A 93 26.84 -35.22 5.67
C PRO A 93 27.61 -36.15 4.72
N ASP A 94 27.18 -36.25 3.46
CA ASP A 94 27.89 -37.02 2.42
C ASP A 94 29.19 -36.34 1.93
N GLY A 95 29.41 -35.09 2.30
CA GLY A 95 30.58 -34.30 1.95
C GLY A 95 30.67 -33.80 0.51
N TYR A 96 29.63 -34.03 -0.33
CA TYR A 96 29.64 -33.69 -1.73
C TYR A 96 28.46 -32.80 -2.14
N ASN A 97 27.30 -32.96 -1.54
CA ASN A 97 26.10 -32.23 -1.85
C ASN A 97 25.91 -31.01 -0.97
N TYR A 98 25.32 -29.96 -1.54
CA TYR A 98 25.00 -28.73 -0.85
C TYR A 98 23.49 -28.52 -0.86
N ASP A 99 22.94 -28.11 0.28
CA ASP A 99 21.55 -27.64 0.37
C ASP A 99 21.52 -26.17 0.79
N ILE A 100 20.46 -25.45 0.46
CA ILE A 100 20.31 -24.05 0.90
C ILE A 100 20.17 -24.04 2.41
N LEU A 101 20.98 -23.23 3.09
CA LEU A 101 20.90 -23.08 4.54
C LEU A 101 19.61 -22.39 4.94
N ARG A 102 18.76 -23.13 5.65
CA ARG A 102 17.45 -22.68 6.11
C ARG A 102 17.41 -22.68 7.62
N ARG A 103 16.87 -21.61 8.19
CA ARG A 103 16.52 -21.58 9.61
C ARG A 103 15.03 -21.79 9.78
N PRO A 104 14.60 -22.59 10.77
CA PRO A 104 13.19 -22.74 11.07
C PRO A 104 12.62 -21.37 11.46
N GLY A 105 11.45 -21.04 10.91
CA GLY A 105 10.68 -19.86 11.30
C GLY A 105 10.13 -19.98 12.74
N LYS A 106 9.45 -18.95 13.20
CA LYS A 106 8.79 -18.96 14.51
C LYS A 106 7.60 -19.91 14.51
N THR A 107 7.27 -20.46 15.67
CA THR A 107 5.98 -21.15 15.82
C THR A 107 4.87 -20.13 15.97
N VAL A 108 3.92 -20.14 15.04
CA VAL A 108 2.71 -19.31 15.07
C VAL A 108 1.49 -20.20 15.36
N TYR A 109 0.47 -19.63 15.97
CA TYR A 109 -0.77 -20.34 16.24
C TYR A 109 -1.87 -19.81 15.32
N LYS A 110 -2.41 -20.70 14.48
CA LYS A 110 -3.54 -20.38 13.60
C LYS A 110 -4.82 -21.05 14.13
N LYS A 111 -5.95 -20.38 13.89
CA LYS A 111 -7.27 -20.92 14.26
C LYS A 111 -7.52 -22.20 13.48
N GLY A 112 -7.95 -23.26 14.19
CA GLY A 112 -8.27 -24.55 13.59
C GLY A 112 -9.51 -24.47 12.70
N VAL A 113 -9.51 -25.22 11.61
CA VAL A 113 -10.69 -25.34 10.74
C VAL A 113 -11.78 -26.09 11.49
N LYS A 114 -12.96 -25.50 11.59
CA LYS A 114 -14.13 -26.15 12.19
C LYS A 114 -14.78 -27.10 11.18
N THR A 115 -15.13 -28.27 11.64
CA THR A 115 -15.93 -29.26 10.88
C THR A 115 -17.43 -29.10 11.14
N SER A 116 -17.82 -28.41 12.22
CA SER A 116 -19.19 -28.06 12.56
C SER A 116 -19.26 -26.66 13.16
N PRO A 117 -20.33 -25.88 12.92
CA PRO A 117 -20.51 -24.56 13.52
C PRO A 117 -20.44 -24.54 15.05
N ASP A 118 -20.89 -25.58 15.69
CA ASP A 118 -20.97 -25.73 17.16
C ASP A 118 -19.63 -26.16 17.79
N GLN A 119 -18.62 -26.47 16.96
CA GLN A 119 -17.31 -26.88 17.45
C GLN A 119 -16.61 -25.69 18.14
N ALA A 120 -16.05 -25.94 19.33
CA ALA A 120 -15.24 -24.95 20.02
C ALA A 120 -14.03 -24.55 19.19
N ASP A 121 -13.58 -23.29 19.35
CA ASP A 121 -12.37 -22.82 18.69
C ASP A 121 -11.16 -23.64 19.16
N SER A 122 -10.38 -24.12 18.22
CA SER A 122 -9.10 -24.79 18.46
C SER A 122 -7.98 -24.00 17.82
N TYR A 123 -6.75 -24.23 18.26
CA TYR A 123 -5.57 -23.57 17.69
C TYR A 123 -4.54 -24.62 17.33
N VAL A 124 -4.02 -24.52 16.13
CA VAL A 124 -2.98 -25.40 15.60
C VAL A 124 -1.65 -24.62 15.60
N ALA A 125 -0.65 -25.22 16.21
CA ALA A 125 0.72 -24.71 16.13
C ALA A 125 1.27 -25.02 14.74
N LYS A 126 1.68 -23.98 14.01
CA LYS A 126 2.33 -24.06 12.70
C LYS A 126 3.72 -23.44 12.82
N GLN A 127 4.71 -24.10 12.31
CA GLN A 127 6.01 -23.48 12.11
C GLN A 127 5.91 -22.60 10.84
N GLU A 128 6.30 -21.33 10.95
CA GLU A 128 6.47 -20.47 9.76
C GLU A 128 7.43 -21.13 8.76
N GLU A 129 7.34 -20.71 7.51
CA GLU A 129 8.28 -21.15 6.49
C GLU A 129 9.73 -20.90 6.90
N PHE A 130 10.60 -21.75 6.40
CA PHE A 130 12.03 -21.59 6.64
C PHE A 130 12.52 -20.26 6.09
N LYS A 131 13.29 -19.53 6.91
CA LYS A 131 13.98 -18.33 6.45
C LYS A 131 15.33 -18.72 5.85
N TYR A 132 15.59 -18.26 4.66
CA TYR A 132 16.88 -18.46 4.01
C TYR A 132 17.94 -17.62 4.72
N GLU A 133 19.06 -18.25 5.06
CA GLU A 133 20.21 -17.53 5.58
C GLU A 133 20.93 -16.85 4.42
N MET A 134 21.13 -15.53 4.53
CA MET A 134 21.73 -14.71 3.47
C MET A 134 23.06 -14.10 3.93
N THR A 135 23.97 -13.91 2.99
CA THR A 135 25.31 -13.35 3.22
C THR A 135 25.74 -12.50 2.01
N PRO A 136 26.56 -11.44 2.16
CA PRO A 136 27.02 -10.82 3.41
C PRO A 136 25.94 -10.03 4.14
N LYS A 137 26.05 -9.91 5.46
CA LYS A 137 25.19 -9.07 6.29
C LYS A 137 25.92 -7.82 6.76
N MET A 138 25.15 -6.82 7.20
CA MET A 138 25.71 -5.62 7.82
C MET A 138 24.82 -5.11 8.97
N LEU A 139 25.41 -4.27 9.82
CA LEU A 139 24.65 -3.49 10.80
C LEU A 139 23.93 -2.34 10.11
N PHE A 140 22.69 -2.05 10.55
CA PHE A 140 21.86 -0.96 10.06
C PHE A 140 21.69 -0.96 8.53
N PRO A 141 21.25 -2.07 7.91
CA PRO A 141 21.14 -2.15 6.46
C PRO A 141 19.99 -1.28 5.94
N ARG A 142 20.32 -0.34 5.06
CA ARG A 142 19.33 0.54 4.40
C ARG A 142 19.11 0.16 2.94
N MET A 143 20.11 -0.43 2.32
CA MET A 143 20.12 -0.89 0.93
C MET A 143 19.96 -2.41 0.91
N TYR A 144 18.74 -2.91 1.12
CA TYR A 144 18.49 -4.35 1.34
C TYR A 144 17.66 -5.03 0.26
N SER A 145 16.80 -4.30 -0.44
CA SER A 145 15.83 -4.88 -1.38
C SER A 145 16.48 -5.30 -2.69
N THR A 146 16.16 -6.51 -3.14
CA THR A 146 16.59 -7.07 -4.43
C THR A 146 15.50 -6.99 -5.50
N ALA A 147 14.33 -6.40 -5.20
CA ALA A 147 13.18 -6.37 -6.07
C ALA A 147 13.41 -5.47 -7.31
N GLY A 148 13.15 -6.01 -8.49
CA GLY A 148 13.14 -5.25 -9.74
C GLY A 148 14.36 -4.34 -9.94
N ALA A 149 14.10 -3.04 -10.16
CA ALA A 149 15.14 -2.03 -10.39
C ALA A 149 15.72 -1.40 -9.10
N HIS A 150 15.34 -1.87 -7.90
CA HIS A 150 15.85 -1.32 -6.64
C HIS A 150 17.39 -1.32 -6.53
N PRO A 151 18.11 -2.41 -6.92
CA PRO A 151 19.57 -2.41 -6.89
C PRO A 151 20.21 -1.27 -7.67
N GLN A 152 19.72 -1.01 -8.87
CA GLN A 152 20.21 0.07 -9.70
C GLN A 152 19.89 1.45 -9.09
N ALA A 153 18.67 1.64 -8.63
CA ALA A 153 18.25 2.88 -7.99
C ALA A 153 19.02 3.19 -6.70
N TYR A 154 19.41 2.18 -5.92
CA TYR A 154 20.30 2.39 -4.78
C TYR A 154 21.64 3.00 -5.18
N LEU A 155 22.26 2.49 -6.25
CA LEU A 155 23.53 2.99 -6.76
C LEU A 155 23.41 4.42 -7.27
N GLU A 156 22.34 4.75 -7.98
CA GLU A 156 22.05 6.10 -8.44
C GLU A 156 21.92 7.10 -7.27
N TRP A 157 21.18 6.74 -6.22
CA TRP A 157 21.01 7.62 -5.04
C TRP A 157 22.31 7.89 -4.26
N ILE A 158 23.28 7.01 -4.35
CA ILE A 158 24.60 7.21 -3.73
C ILE A 158 25.64 7.71 -4.72
N ASN A 159 25.29 7.89 -6.00
CA ASN A 159 26.17 8.26 -7.10
C ASN A 159 27.40 7.34 -7.17
N ALA A 160 27.15 6.05 -7.32
CA ALA A 160 28.14 4.98 -7.37
C ALA A 160 27.75 3.94 -8.43
N THR A 161 28.72 3.15 -8.85
CA THR A 161 28.56 1.97 -9.70
C THR A 161 28.78 0.70 -8.89
N GLU A 162 28.51 -0.45 -9.48
CA GLU A 162 28.80 -1.75 -8.82
C GLU A 162 30.30 -1.93 -8.51
N ASP A 163 31.18 -1.32 -9.29
CA ASP A 163 32.62 -1.43 -9.10
C ASP A 163 33.13 -0.64 -7.89
N ASP A 164 32.37 0.37 -7.48
CA ASP A 164 32.68 1.15 -6.28
C ASP A 164 32.28 0.45 -4.99
N LEU A 165 31.62 -0.72 -5.06
CA LEU A 165 31.27 -1.49 -3.89
C LEU A 165 32.46 -2.33 -3.42
N PRO A 166 32.86 -2.24 -2.13
CA PRO A 166 33.93 -3.05 -1.58
C PRO A 166 33.57 -4.53 -1.58
N SER A 167 34.55 -5.37 -1.86
CA SER A 167 34.47 -6.82 -1.66
C SER A 167 34.80 -7.18 -0.22
N VAL A 168 33.97 -8.04 0.35
CA VAL A 168 34.13 -8.53 1.72
C VAL A 168 34.16 -10.06 1.66
N GLU A 169 35.21 -10.65 2.24
CA GLU A 169 35.28 -12.09 2.39
C GLU A 169 34.22 -12.56 3.39
N THR A 170 33.36 -13.46 2.94
CA THR A 170 32.20 -13.87 3.70
C THR A 170 31.93 -15.37 3.53
N PRO A 171 31.50 -16.08 4.58
CA PRO A 171 31.15 -17.49 4.48
C PRO A 171 29.94 -17.68 3.56
N VAL A 172 30.06 -18.58 2.60
CA VAL A 172 28.98 -18.98 1.66
C VAL A 172 28.54 -20.42 1.87
N VAL A 173 29.42 -21.27 2.40
CA VAL A 173 29.11 -22.67 2.74
C VAL A 173 29.52 -22.94 4.18
N VAL A 174 28.61 -23.55 4.94
CA VAL A 174 28.88 -24.01 6.31
C VAL A 174 28.62 -25.51 6.42
N ASP A 175 29.24 -26.16 7.41
CA ASP A 175 28.95 -27.57 7.75
C ASP A 175 27.68 -27.68 8.63
N ALA A 176 27.35 -28.89 9.05
CA ALA A 176 26.22 -29.16 9.93
C ALA A 176 26.36 -28.49 11.32
N ASP A 177 27.57 -28.25 11.77
CA ASP A 177 27.88 -27.59 13.04
C ASP A 177 27.95 -26.07 12.93
N GLY A 178 27.80 -25.53 11.71
CA GLY A 178 27.85 -24.09 11.43
C GLY A 178 29.25 -23.53 11.22
N ASN A 179 30.28 -24.37 11.11
CA ASN A 179 31.63 -23.92 10.79
C ASN A 179 31.74 -23.58 9.30
N THR A 180 32.53 -22.57 8.99
CA THR A 180 32.74 -22.14 7.60
C THR A 180 33.57 -23.16 6.84
N VAL A 181 33.00 -23.72 5.79
CA VAL A 181 33.67 -24.63 4.85
C VAL A 181 34.27 -23.87 3.69
N GLN A 182 33.53 -22.89 3.16
CA GLN A 182 33.95 -22.06 2.05
C GLN A 182 33.58 -20.60 2.26
N SER A 183 34.52 -19.72 1.98
CA SER A 183 34.32 -18.27 1.92
C SER A 183 34.52 -17.78 0.49
N MET A 184 33.83 -16.69 0.15
CA MET A 184 33.92 -16.01 -1.14
C MET A 184 33.98 -14.50 -0.93
N ALA A 185 34.73 -13.80 -1.77
CA ALA A 185 34.72 -12.34 -1.82
C ALA A 185 33.43 -11.87 -2.51
N MET A 186 32.53 -11.26 -1.74
CA MET A 186 31.25 -10.77 -2.24
C MET A 186 31.19 -9.23 -2.10
N LYS A 187 30.61 -8.58 -3.11
CA LYS A 187 30.37 -7.13 -3.07
C LYS A 187 29.30 -6.80 -2.01
N ARG A 188 29.53 -5.72 -1.25
CA ARG A 188 28.59 -5.22 -0.25
C ARG A 188 28.75 -3.69 -0.16
N PRO A 189 27.66 -2.91 0.05
CA PRO A 189 27.79 -1.50 0.37
C PRO A 189 28.71 -1.28 1.58
N SER A 190 29.61 -0.30 1.50
CA SER A 190 30.32 0.18 2.68
C SER A 190 29.35 0.86 3.66
N TYR A 191 29.74 0.99 4.92
CA TYR A 191 28.93 1.74 5.89
C TYR A 191 28.70 3.18 5.47
N LEU A 192 29.68 3.82 4.85
CA LEU A 192 29.55 5.19 4.35
C LEU A 192 28.53 5.30 3.19
N GLN A 193 28.59 4.36 2.24
CA GLN A 193 27.62 4.28 1.14
C GLN A 193 26.20 4.04 1.67
N ASN A 194 26.06 3.13 2.61
CA ASN A 194 24.78 2.83 3.25
C ASN A 194 24.22 4.04 4.04
N LEU A 195 25.06 4.77 4.79
CA LEU A 195 24.66 6.01 5.45
C LEU A 195 24.38 7.13 4.45
N ARG A 196 25.12 7.21 3.34
CA ARG A 196 24.84 8.18 2.25
C ARG A 196 23.43 7.97 1.68
N TYR A 197 23.04 6.71 1.43
CA TYR A 197 21.67 6.39 1.02
C TYR A 197 20.64 6.80 2.09
N PHE A 198 20.89 6.46 3.36
CA PHE A 198 20.03 6.85 4.46
C PHE A 198 19.76 8.35 4.50
N PHE A 199 20.82 9.17 4.46
CA PHE A 199 20.66 10.62 4.54
C PHE A 199 20.11 11.22 3.24
N ASN A 200 20.60 10.81 2.06
CA ASN A 200 20.16 11.40 0.80
C ASN A 200 18.73 11.00 0.44
N TYR A 201 18.42 9.71 0.53
CA TYR A 201 17.11 9.22 0.14
C TYR A 201 16.13 9.22 1.33
N GLN A 202 16.39 8.46 2.38
CA GLN A 202 15.38 8.23 3.41
C GLN A 202 15.11 9.48 4.26
N VAL A 203 16.14 10.23 4.65
CA VAL A 203 15.98 11.44 5.46
C VAL A 203 15.65 12.66 4.59
N ASN A 204 16.47 12.95 3.57
CA ASN A 204 16.32 14.17 2.78
C ASN A 204 15.15 14.07 1.81
N TYR A 205 15.09 13.03 0.96
CA TYR A 205 14.07 12.91 -0.07
C TYR A 205 12.72 12.45 0.48
N MET A 206 12.69 11.40 1.33
CA MET A 206 11.45 10.80 1.81
C MET A 206 10.87 11.45 3.08
N TYR A 207 11.61 12.33 3.77
CA TYR A 207 11.07 13.01 4.94
C TYR A 207 11.23 14.53 4.84
N TRP A 208 12.47 15.05 4.67
CA TRP A 208 12.72 16.49 4.67
C TRP A 208 12.00 17.19 3.51
N ARG A 209 11.97 16.61 2.32
CA ARG A 209 11.23 17.14 1.17
C ARG A 209 9.75 17.31 1.50
N TYR A 210 9.12 16.30 2.09
CA TYR A 210 7.71 16.36 2.50
C TYR A 210 7.46 17.37 3.64
N PHE A 211 8.39 17.47 4.58
CA PHE A 211 8.33 18.49 5.60
C PHE A 211 8.35 19.90 4.98
N MET A 212 9.24 20.12 4.04
CA MET A 212 9.36 21.42 3.36
C MET A 212 8.16 21.72 2.45
N TRP A 213 7.47 20.73 1.90
CA TRP A 213 6.20 20.95 1.19
C TRP A 213 5.17 21.68 2.06
N ASN A 214 5.11 21.32 3.32
CA ASN A 214 4.14 21.88 4.27
C ASN A 214 4.55 23.26 4.81
N PHE A 215 5.86 23.58 4.84
CA PHE A 215 6.34 24.76 5.54
C PHE A 215 7.16 25.74 4.71
N ALA A 216 7.53 25.37 3.49
CA ALA A 216 8.22 26.27 2.54
C ALA A 216 7.44 26.44 1.23
N GLY A 217 7.02 25.34 0.62
CA GLY A 217 6.25 25.28 -0.62
C GLY A 217 6.55 24.03 -1.43
N ARG A 218 5.71 23.76 -2.43
CA ARG A 218 5.76 22.59 -3.30
C ARG A 218 5.88 23.02 -4.76
N GLN A 219 6.76 22.39 -5.53
CA GLN A 219 7.00 22.69 -6.94
C GLN A 219 5.82 22.30 -7.83
N ASN A 220 5.32 21.08 -7.67
CA ASN A 220 4.16 20.52 -8.38
C ASN A 220 3.68 19.23 -7.71
N ASP A 221 2.57 18.67 -8.18
CA ASP A 221 1.98 17.42 -7.68
C ASP A 221 2.46 16.16 -8.40
N LEU A 222 3.40 16.29 -9.33
CA LEU A 222 3.94 15.17 -10.08
C LEU A 222 4.85 14.32 -9.18
N ALA A 223 4.61 13.01 -9.15
CA ALA A 223 5.46 12.09 -8.42
C ALA A 223 6.85 12.07 -9.05
N GLY A 224 7.89 12.12 -8.22
CA GLY A 224 9.27 12.15 -8.63
C GLY A 224 10.13 11.12 -7.93
N GLU A 225 11.33 10.91 -8.49
CA GLU A 225 12.38 10.04 -7.94
C GLU A 225 13.71 10.76 -7.86
N GLY A 226 13.67 12.07 -7.52
CA GLY A 226 14.86 12.91 -7.43
C GLY A 226 15.11 13.83 -8.63
N GLN A 227 14.24 13.82 -9.64
CA GLN A 227 14.34 14.73 -10.80
C GLN A 227 14.12 16.18 -10.36
N ALA A 228 14.86 17.13 -10.98
CA ALA A 228 14.80 18.56 -10.64
C ALA A 228 13.45 19.23 -10.95
N ASN A 229 12.61 18.62 -11.78
CA ASN A 229 11.34 19.18 -12.26
C ASN A 229 10.09 18.47 -11.68
N ARG A 230 10.24 17.52 -10.75
CA ARG A 230 9.11 16.74 -10.22
C ARG A 230 9.09 16.71 -8.70
N GLY A 231 8.00 17.20 -8.11
CA GLY A 231 7.67 17.04 -6.71
C GLY A 231 8.73 17.55 -5.73
N ASN A 232 9.55 18.52 -6.11
CA ASN A 232 10.51 19.12 -5.19
C ASN A 232 9.83 20.08 -4.22
N TRP A 233 10.49 20.42 -3.12
CA TRP A 233 10.11 21.57 -2.35
C TRP A 233 10.70 22.83 -2.98
N ILE A 234 10.01 23.95 -2.83
CA ILE A 234 10.46 25.27 -3.27
C ILE A 234 10.23 26.28 -2.15
N SER A 235 11.00 27.37 -2.17
CA SER A 235 10.84 28.47 -1.24
C SER A 235 10.01 29.62 -1.82
N GLY A 236 9.91 29.69 -3.15
CA GLY A 236 9.39 30.84 -3.88
C GLY A 236 10.39 32.01 -3.99
N ILE A 237 11.61 31.82 -3.47
CA ILE A 237 12.69 32.79 -3.55
C ILE A 237 13.64 32.35 -4.68
N PRO A 238 13.67 33.04 -5.83
CA PRO A 238 14.40 32.57 -7.03
C PRO A 238 15.87 32.24 -6.79
N VAL A 239 16.56 33.00 -5.94
CA VAL A 239 17.97 32.74 -5.62
C VAL A 239 18.19 31.38 -4.96
N ILE A 240 17.25 30.96 -4.08
CA ILE A 240 17.33 29.68 -3.38
C ILE A 240 16.92 28.54 -4.33
N ASP A 241 15.80 28.73 -5.01
CA ASP A 241 15.20 27.67 -5.81
C ASP A 241 16.03 27.40 -7.09
N ASN A 242 16.50 28.45 -7.78
CA ASN A 242 17.31 28.30 -8.96
C ASN A 242 18.69 27.72 -8.67
N TYR A 243 19.29 28.03 -7.51
CA TYR A 243 20.54 27.40 -7.08
C TYR A 243 20.37 25.86 -6.87
N ARG A 244 19.23 25.43 -6.36
CA ARG A 244 18.98 24.01 -6.05
C ARG A 244 18.50 23.20 -7.24
N LEU A 245 17.63 23.77 -8.06
CA LEU A 245 16.82 23.03 -9.05
C LEU A 245 17.04 23.53 -10.49
N GLY A 246 17.87 24.55 -10.67
CA GLY A 246 17.97 25.27 -11.94
C GLY A 246 16.88 26.34 -12.09
N ASP A 247 16.90 27.07 -13.17
CA ASP A 247 15.98 28.20 -13.39
C ASP A 247 14.53 27.71 -13.54
N GLN A 248 13.73 27.96 -12.50
CA GLN A 248 12.33 27.54 -12.42
C GLN A 248 11.41 28.27 -13.41
N SER A 249 11.85 29.38 -13.96
CA SER A 249 11.08 30.13 -14.98
C SER A 249 11.07 29.44 -16.35
N LEU A 250 12.00 28.50 -16.58
CA LEU A 250 12.11 27.73 -17.83
C LEU A 250 11.24 26.47 -17.85
N LEU A 251 10.60 26.14 -16.74
CA LEU A 251 9.73 24.97 -16.68
C LEU A 251 8.47 25.19 -17.53
N PRO A 252 8.01 24.18 -18.30
CA PRO A 252 6.68 24.17 -18.89
C PRO A 252 5.61 24.39 -17.82
N ASP A 253 4.49 25.00 -18.20
CA ASP A 253 3.42 25.37 -17.26
C ASP A 253 2.93 24.20 -16.40
N GLU A 254 2.81 23.00 -16.95
CA GLU A 254 2.36 21.81 -16.21
C GLU A 254 3.35 21.34 -15.12
N TYR A 255 4.62 21.71 -15.23
CA TYR A 255 5.66 21.42 -14.23
C TYR A 255 5.91 22.60 -13.28
N GLY A 256 5.41 23.78 -13.60
CA GLY A 256 5.58 25.03 -12.87
C GLY A 256 4.26 25.64 -12.42
N LYS A 257 4.09 26.93 -12.70
CA LYS A 257 2.96 27.74 -12.20
C LYS A 257 1.59 27.33 -12.70
N GLY A 258 1.50 26.63 -13.83
CA GLY A 258 0.24 26.07 -14.34
C GLY A 258 -0.20 24.79 -13.62
N ASN A 259 0.65 24.17 -12.82
CA ASN A 259 0.28 23.05 -11.99
C ASN A 259 -0.40 23.52 -10.70
N LYS A 260 -1.60 23.07 -10.40
CA LYS A 260 -2.35 23.48 -9.19
C LYS A 260 -1.66 23.06 -7.89
N GLY A 261 -0.81 22.04 -7.90
CA GLY A 261 0.04 21.67 -6.77
C GLY A 261 1.29 22.55 -6.60
N HIS A 262 1.43 23.64 -7.39
CA HIS A 262 2.49 24.62 -7.24
C HIS A 262 2.16 25.62 -6.12
N ASN A 263 2.70 25.39 -4.93
CA ASN A 263 2.38 26.18 -3.73
C ASN A 263 3.63 26.87 -3.21
N VAL A 264 3.54 28.18 -2.94
CA VAL A 264 4.66 29.00 -2.49
C VAL A 264 4.31 29.68 -1.17
N PHE A 265 5.07 29.36 -0.11
CA PHE A 265 4.83 29.94 1.22
C PHE A 265 5.94 30.90 1.67
N TYR A 266 6.95 31.13 0.85
CA TYR A 266 8.11 32.01 1.16
C TYR A 266 8.80 31.65 2.48
N MET A 267 8.77 30.38 2.85
CA MET A 267 9.28 29.85 4.13
C MET A 267 8.66 30.50 5.39
N LEU A 268 7.56 31.23 5.25
CA LEU A 268 6.93 31.92 6.39
C LEU A 268 6.48 30.97 7.49
N PRO A 269 5.78 29.86 7.22
CA PRO A 269 5.44 28.90 8.24
C PRO A 269 6.67 28.28 8.90
N LEU A 270 7.72 27.99 8.13
CA LEU A 270 8.98 27.45 8.65
C LEU A 270 9.64 28.43 9.64
N LEU A 271 9.75 29.70 9.26
CA LEU A 271 10.33 30.73 10.11
C LEU A 271 9.53 30.92 11.41
N MET A 272 8.20 30.98 11.30
CA MET A 272 7.33 31.06 12.48
C MET A 272 7.47 29.83 13.40
N GLY A 273 7.58 28.66 12.82
CA GLY A 273 7.83 27.42 13.57
C GLY A 273 9.16 27.43 14.31
N ILE A 274 10.24 27.91 13.66
CA ILE A 274 11.56 28.06 14.30
C ILE A 274 11.52 29.08 15.43
N ILE A 275 10.86 30.24 15.23
CA ILE A 275 10.66 31.24 16.30
C ILE A 275 9.92 30.62 17.48
N GLY A 276 8.85 29.89 17.23
CA GLY A 276 8.04 29.24 18.29
C GLY A 276 8.82 28.15 19.04
N LEU A 277 9.59 27.34 18.30
CA LEU A 277 10.47 26.31 18.86
C LEU A 277 11.51 26.95 19.79
N CYS A 278 12.22 27.96 19.31
CA CYS A 278 13.22 28.70 20.11
C CYS A 278 12.57 29.36 21.32
N TRP A 279 11.45 30.03 21.13
CA TRP A 279 10.73 30.67 22.23
C TRP A 279 10.34 29.68 23.31
N GLN A 280 9.78 28.53 22.96
CA GLN A 280 9.42 27.48 23.89
C GLN A 280 10.63 26.90 24.62
N ALA A 281 11.70 26.59 23.90
CA ALA A 281 12.90 25.96 24.42
C ALA A 281 13.66 26.86 25.41
N PHE A 282 13.71 28.19 25.15
CA PHE A 282 14.56 29.10 25.89
C PHE A 282 13.80 30.03 26.89
N ARG A 283 12.46 30.01 26.87
CA ARG A 283 11.66 30.89 27.70
C ARG A 283 11.77 30.63 29.20
N SER A 284 11.70 29.36 29.62
CA SER A 284 11.62 28.98 31.03
C SER A 284 11.89 27.48 31.25
N LYS A 285 12.05 27.10 32.54
CA LYS A 285 12.14 25.69 32.93
C LYS A 285 10.91 24.88 32.51
N ARG A 286 9.71 25.43 32.64
CA ARG A 286 8.48 24.77 32.17
C ARG A 286 8.41 24.74 30.63
N GLY A 287 8.92 25.78 29.99
CA GLY A 287 9.01 25.84 28.54
C GLY A 287 9.83 24.71 27.97
N ILE A 288 11.02 24.43 28.53
CA ILE A 288 11.87 23.35 28.09
C ILE A 288 11.28 21.95 28.37
N GLU A 289 10.56 21.78 29.50
CA GLU A 289 9.84 20.54 29.78
C GLU A 289 8.77 20.29 28.73
N GLN A 290 7.98 21.28 28.36
CA GLN A 290 6.95 21.17 27.29
C GLN A 290 7.57 21.04 25.91
N PHE A 291 8.70 21.69 25.64
CA PHE A 291 9.45 21.55 24.39
C PHE A 291 9.83 20.07 24.13
N TRP A 292 10.34 19.38 25.15
CA TRP A 292 10.69 17.97 24.98
C TRP A 292 9.49 17.08 24.64
N VAL A 293 8.30 17.40 25.19
CA VAL A 293 7.07 16.64 24.84
C VAL A 293 6.74 16.80 23.37
N ILE A 294 6.74 18.05 22.85
CA ILE A 294 6.45 18.29 21.43
C ILE A 294 7.58 17.76 20.56
N PHE A 295 8.85 17.91 21.00
CA PHE A 295 9.99 17.41 20.26
C PHE A 295 9.97 15.87 20.12
N PHE A 296 9.66 15.14 21.19
CA PHE A 296 9.51 13.69 21.08
C PHE A 296 8.32 13.31 20.22
N PHE A 297 7.22 14.04 20.28
CA PHE A 297 6.11 13.82 19.37
C PHE A 297 6.53 14.05 17.91
N PHE A 298 7.20 15.15 17.62
CA PHE A 298 7.77 15.44 16.29
C PHE A 298 8.74 14.36 15.81
N PHE A 299 9.68 13.95 16.67
CA PHE A 299 10.69 12.96 16.35
C PHE A 299 10.11 11.56 16.13
N MET A 300 9.24 11.11 17.04
CA MET A 300 8.67 9.75 17.00
C MET A 300 7.70 9.55 15.86
N THR A 301 6.98 10.58 15.44
CA THR A 301 6.06 10.53 14.29
C THR A 301 6.72 10.96 12.96
N GLY A 302 7.99 11.33 12.98
CA GLY A 302 8.80 11.73 11.84
C GLY A 302 9.99 10.81 11.63
N LEU A 303 11.16 11.21 12.12
CA LEU A 303 12.42 10.51 11.90
C LEU A 303 12.43 9.07 12.43
N ALA A 304 11.75 8.78 13.53
CA ALA A 304 11.63 7.41 14.03
C ALA A 304 10.82 6.53 13.06
N ILE A 305 9.81 7.08 12.38
CA ILE A 305 9.07 6.38 11.32
C ILE A 305 9.98 6.13 10.10
N VAL A 306 10.81 7.09 9.70
CA VAL A 306 11.81 6.88 8.63
C VAL A 306 12.71 5.68 8.94
N LEU A 307 13.20 5.60 10.17
CA LEU A 307 14.03 4.49 10.63
C LEU A 307 13.28 3.15 10.58
N TYR A 308 12.04 3.14 11.05
CA TYR A 308 11.20 1.94 11.14
C TYR A 308 10.77 1.43 9.76
N LEU A 309 10.31 2.30 8.87
CA LEU A 309 9.82 1.90 7.54
C LEU A 309 10.93 1.37 6.64
N ASN A 310 12.17 1.84 6.82
CA ASN A 310 13.32 1.45 5.99
C ASN A 310 12.99 1.39 4.49
N GLN A 311 12.39 2.44 3.96
CA GLN A 311 11.81 2.46 2.61
C GLN A 311 12.88 2.27 1.53
N PRO A 312 12.67 1.31 0.60
CA PRO A 312 13.49 1.18 -0.61
C PRO A 312 13.16 2.31 -1.61
N PRO A 313 13.98 2.51 -2.65
CA PRO A 313 13.68 3.48 -3.72
C PRO A 313 12.50 3.02 -4.59
N LEU A 314 12.11 3.83 -5.58
CA LEU A 314 11.04 3.52 -6.54
C LEU A 314 9.69 3.25 -5.87
N GLN A 315 9.29 4.15 -4.96
CA GLN A 315 7.99 4.03 -4.31
C GLN A 315 6.86 4.28 -5.33
N PRO A 316 5.80 3.46 -5.33
CA PRO A 316 4.71 3.56 -6.31
C PRO A 316 3.89 4.86 -6.20
N ARG A 317 4.02 5.58 -5.09
CA ARG A 317 3.38 6.88 -4.83
C ARG A 317 4.11 7.64 -3.74
N GLU A 318 3.84 8.93 -3.62
CA GLU A 318 4.32 9.76 -2.52
C GLU A 318 3.82 9.25 -1.15
N ARG A 319 4.68 9.32 -0.14
CA ARG A 319 4.44 8.75 1.21
C ARG A 319 4.38 9.81 2.31
N ASP A 320 4.10 11.05 1.97
CA ASP A 320 4.02 12.21 2.90
C ASP A 320 3.07 11.99 4.06
N TYR A 321 1.95 11.30 3.82
CA TYR A 321 0.96 10.97 4.84
C TYR A 321 1.51 10.13 6.02
N ALA A 322 2.59 9.38 5.80
CA ALA A 322 3.23 8.60 6.86
C ALA A 322 3.82 9.48 7.96
N PHE A 323 4.10 10.75 7.68
CA PHE A 323 4.75 11.70 8.57
C PHE A 323 3.82 12.83 9.06
N ALA A 324 2.52 12.72 8.81
CA ALA A 324 1.52 13.74 9.15
C ALA A 324 1.56 14.15 10.62
N GLY A 325 1.81 13.21 11.56
CA GLY A 325 1.96 13.50 12.98
C GLY A 325 3.13 14.44 13.29
N SER A 326 4.25 14.31 12.58
CA SER A 326 5.42 15.19 12.69
C SER A 326 5.09 16.60 12.21
N PHE A 327 4.39 16.72 11.10
CA PHE A 327 3.96 18.01 10.55
C PHE A 327 2.97 18.69 11.48
N TYR A 328 2.03 17.94 12.07
CA TYR A 328 1.13 18.43 13.08
C TYR A 328 1.90 18.97 14.32
N ALA A 329 2.89 18.21 14.80
CA ALA A 329 3.71 18.66 15.93
C ALA A 329 4.46 19.96 15.63
N PHE A 330 5.01 20.10 14.41
CA PHE A 330 5.67 21.35 14.00
C PHE A 330 4.69 22.53 13.88
N ALA A 331 3.47 22.28 13.42
CA ALA A 331 2.42 23.31 13.36
C ALA A 331 2.08 23.92 14.74
N ILE A 332 2.25 23.15 15.83
CA ILE A 332 2.13 23.70 17.18
C ILE A 332 3.19 24.79 17.40
N TRP A 333 4.43 24.57 16.98
CA TRP A 333 5.48 25.59 17.06
C TRP A 333 5.21 26.79 16.14
N VAL A 334 4.59 26.58 14.97
CA VAL A 334 4.17 27.69 14.09
C VAL A 334 3.19 28.59 14.86
N GLY A 335 2.20 28.03 15.53
CA GLY A 335 1.27 28.78 16.38
C GLY A 335 1.97 29.49 17.54
N MET A 336 2.92 28.83 18.22
CA MET A 336 3.73 29.40 19.28
C MET A 336 4.67 30.52 18.78
N GLY A 337 4.97 30.54 17.49
CA GLY A 337 5.74 31.58 16.84
C GLY A 337 5.17 32.97 17.02
N VAL A 338 3.82 33.09 17.10
CA VAL A 338 3.15 34.37 17.37
C VAL A 338 3.55 34.93 18.74
N ALA A 339 3.57 34.07 19.77
CA ALA A 339 4.02 34.45 21.10
C ALA A 339 5.52 34.75 21.14
N GLY A 340 6.31 34.00 20.38
CA GLY A 340 7.75 34.28 20.19
C GLY A 340 8.00 35.61 19.52
N LEU A 341 7.27 35.93 18.47
CA LEU A 341 7.34 37.19 17.77
C LEU A 341 6.92 38.37 18.67
N TRP A 342 5.82 38.22 19.41
CA TRP A 342 5.39 39.20 20.38
C TRP A 342 6.47 39.49 21.45
N THR A 343 7.11 38.46 21.97
CA THR A 343 8.21 38.57 22.92
C THR A 343 9.43 39.29 22.32
N LEU A 344 9.79 38.94 21.07
CA LEU A 344 10.91 39.56 20.35
C LEU A 344 10.65 41.05 20.09
N VAL A 345 9.46 41.40 19.59
CA VAL A 345 9.08 42.80 19.32
C VAL A 345 9.10 43.64 20.60
N ASN A 346 8.53 43.14 21.70
CA ASN A 346 8.57 43.85 22.99
C ASN A 346 10.00 44.04 23.51
N TRP A 347 10.88 43.04 23.31
CA TRP A 347 12.30 43.15 23.67
C TRP A 347 13.01 44.22 22.83
N LEU A 348 12.81 44.25 21.53
CA LEU A 348 13.40 45.24 20.62
C LEU A 348 12.93 46.66 20.92
N MET A 349 11.68 46.81 21.38
CA MET A 349 11.12 48.12 21.73
C MET A 349 11.46 48.60 23.18
N GLY A 350 12.35 47.88 23.86
CA GLY A 350 12.77 48.24 25.23
C GLY A 350 11.69 48.04 26.30
N ASN A 351 10.65 47.26 26.05
CA ASN A 351 9.63 46.84 26.98
C ASN A 351 9.98 45.49 27.61
N PRO A 352 10.77 45.43 28.67
CA PRO A 352 11.25 44.15 29.24
C PRO A 352 10.18 43.40 30.06
N GLU A 353 8.91 43.78 30.04
CA GLU A 353 7.78 43.04 30.63
C GLU A 353 7.39 41.78 29.83
N ALA A 354 8.29 41.22 29.02
CA ALA A 354 8.18 39.88 28.51
C ALA A 354 8.32 38.90 29.68
N VAL A 355 7.19 38.43 30.13
CA VAL A 355 7.00 37.54 31.28
C VAL A 355 7.95 36.37 31.23
N ARG A 356 8.97 36.38 32.04
CA ARG A 356 9.80 35.23 32.34
C ARG A 356 9.23 34.57 33.61
N ASP A 357 8.47 33.46 33.45
CA ASP A 357 7.91 32.66 34.54
C ASP A 357 6.98 33.38 35.50
N GLY A 358 6.19 34.35 35.04
CA GLY A 358 5.28 35.11 35.90
C GLY A 358 5.97 36.06 36.86
N LYS A 359 7.28 36.25 36.78
CA LYS A 359 8.04 37.25 37.51
C LYS A 359 8.37 38.40 36.56
N SER A 360 7.84 39.57 36.87
CA SER A 360 8.24 40.83 36.23
C SER A 360 9.74 41.01 36.37
N LEU A 361 10.45 41.38 35.29
CA LEU A 361 11.83 41.83 35.38
C LEU A 361 11.92 43.09 36.28
N PRO A 362 13.01 43.31 37.04
CA PRO A 362 13.12 44.42 37.96
C PRO A 362 12.91 45.75 37.23
N LYS A 363 12.02 46.56 37.79
CA LYS A 363 11.67 47.88 37.31
C LYS A 363 12.88 48.81 37.42
N ASN A 364 13.57 49.03 36.34
CA ASN A 364 14.44 50.20 36.19
C ASN A 364 13.71 51.19 35.27
N GLY A 365 13.04 52.17 35.85
CA GLY A 365 12.45 53.29 35.13
C GLY A 365 10.92 53.42 35.35
N LYS A 366 10.51 54.63 35.59
CA LYS A 366 9.11 55.04 35.79
C LYS A 366 8.29 54.89 34.50
N ALA A 367 7.84 53.71 34.18
CA ALA A 367 6.86 53.50 33.13
C ALA A 367 5.46 53.60 33.73
N ASP A 368 4.62 54.40 33.13
CA ASP A 368 3.20 54.51 33.48
C ASP A 368 2.52 53.16 33.16
N PRO A 369 2.00 52.42 34.14
CA PRO A 369 1.43 51.09 33.93
C PRO A 369 0.30 51.09 32.91
N ALA A 370 -0.49 52.15 32.82
CA ALA A 370 -1.62 52.23 31.89
C ALA A 370 -1.16 52.42 30.44
N LYS A 371 -0.05 53.13 30.20
CA LYS A 371 0.55 53.24 28.84
C LYS A 371 1.23 51.94 28.43
N SER A 372 1.90 51.27 29.38
CA SER A 372 2.53 49.97 29.16
C SER A 372 1.52 48.90 28.72
N HIS A 373 0.36 48.82 29.36
CA HIS A 373 -0.70 47.86 28.97
C HIS A 373 -1.31 48.12 27.59
N LYS A 374 -1.57 49.41 27.26
CA LYS A 374 -2.11 49.74 25.92
C LYS A 374 -1.12 49.42 24.82
N THR A 375 0.16 49.71 25.02
CA THR A 375 1.22 49.38 24.05
C THR A 375 1.41 47.89 23.92
N ALA A 376 1.41 47.12 25.00
CA ALA A 376 1.50 45.67 24.98
C ALA A 376 0.31 45.02 24.28
N LEU A 377 -0.90 45.51 24.49
CA LEU A 377 -2.11 45.06 23.79
C LEU A 377 -2.04 45.37 22.27
N ALA A 378 -1.65 46.59 21.90
CA ALA A 378 -1.48 46.97 20.52
C ALA A 378 -0.45 46.06 19.81
N MET A 379 0.68 45.80 20.46
CA MET A 379 1.69 44.89 19.93
C MET A 379 1.17 43.45 19.82
N ALA A 380 0.38 42.97 20.78
CA ALA A 380 -0.26 41.67 20.70
C ALA A 380 -1.22 41.57 19.49
N CYS A 381 -2.04 42.62 19.26
CA CYS A 381 -2.90 42.68 18.09
C CYS A 381 -2.10 42.68 16.76
N VAL A 382 -1.01 43.45 16.67
CA VAL A 382 -0.16 43.50 15.48
C VAL A 382 0.54 42.15 15.24
N THR A 383 1.13 41.55 16.26
CA THR A 383 1.79 40.26 16.12
C THR A 383 0.81 39.14 15.82
N LEU A 384 -0.41 39.18 16.34
CA LEU A 384 -1.48 38.25 15.97
C LEU A 384 -1.89 38.45 14.51
N ALA A 385 -2.07 39.70 14.05
CA ALA A 385 -2.39 39.99 12.66
C ALA A 385 -1.30 39.47 11.71
N VAL A 386 -0.03 39.72 12.04
CA VAL A 386 1.13 39.19 11.29
C VAL A 386 1.14 37.66 11.32
N GLY A 387 0.85 37.04 12.48
CA GLY A 387 0.76 35.59 12.61
C GLY A 387 -0.35 34.98 11.76
N LEU A 388 -1.49 35.66 11.66
CA LEU A 388 -2.62 35.24 10.82
C LEU A 388 -2.35 35.35 9.31
N LEU A 389 -1.37 36.19 8.89
CA LEU A 389 -0.96 36.22 7.48
C LEU A 389 -0.40 34.87 7.00
N VAL A 390 0.20 34.09 7.90
CA VAL A 390 0.76 32.78 7.54
C VAL A 390 -0.35 31.79 7.09
N PRO A 391 -1.39 31.49 7.88
CA PRO A 391 -2.45 30.61 7.43
C PRO A 391 -3.24 31.19 6.25
N PHE A 392 -3.42 32.50 6.16
CA PHE A 392 -4.06 33.13 4.99
C PHE A 392 -3.24 32.94 3.71
N GLN A 393 -1.92 33.14 3.79
CA GLN A 393 -1.00 32.87 2.68
C GLN A 393 -1.07 31.41 2.26
N MET A 394 -1.05 30.47 3.20
CA MET A 394 -1.14 29.05 2.90
C MET A 394 -2.47 28.71 2.23
N VAL A 395 -3.59 29.16 2.78
CA VAL A 395 -4.92 28.91 2.19
C VAL A 395 -5.02 29.49 0.78
N SER A 396 -4.50 30.71 0.54
CA SER A 396 -4.55 31.33 -0.78
C SER A 396 -3.79 30.56 -1.88
N GLN A 397 -2.79 29.77 -1.46
CA GLN A 397 -1.99 28.98 -2.37
C GLN A 397 -2.50 27.54 -2.54
N THR A 398 -3.11 26.98 -1.49
CA THR A 398 -3.45 25.55 -1.45
C THR A 398 -4.93 25.28 -1.68
N TRP A 399 -5.78 26.31 -1.80
CA TRP A 399 -7.23 26.12 -1.91
C TRP A 399 -7.61 25.30 -3.15
N ASP A 400 -6.99 25.63 -4.27
CA ASP A 400 -7.34 25.07 -5.58
C ASP A 400 -6.91 23.60 -5.76
N ASP A 401 -5.81 23.17 -5.13
CA ASP A 401 -5.37 21.77 -5.14
C ASP A 401 -5.96 20.93 -3.99
N HIS A 402 -6.53 21.58 -2.96
CA HIS A 402 -7.24 20.93 -1.85
C HIS A 402 -8.75 20.92 -2.02
N ASP A 403 -9.30 21.71 -2.93
CA ASP A 403 -10.72 21.67 -3.24
C ASP A 403 -11.09 20.34 -3.93
N ARG A 404 -11.83 19.52 -3.22
CA ARG A 404 -12.35 18.23 -3.69
C ARG A 404 -13.80 18.30 -4.15
N SER A 405 -14.41 19.50 -4.14
CA SER A 405 -15.78 19.70 -4.56
C SER A 405 -15.97 19.32 -6.04
N GLY A 406 -17.03 18.62 -6.35
CA GLY A 406 -17.32 18.19 -7.73
C GLY A 406 -16.43 17.07 -8.29
N ARG A 407 -15.42 16.59 -7.56
CA ARG A 407 -14.53 15.51 -7.98
C ARG A 407 -15.06 14.14 -7.58
N TYR A 408 -15.83 13.51 -8.45
CA TYR A 408 -16.41 12.20 -8.24
C TYR A 408 -15.75 11.10 -9.10
N THR A 409 -14.59 11.37 -9.69
CA THR A 409 -13.92 10.49 -10.66
C THR A 409 -13.68 9.10 -10.10
N THR A 410 -13.13 8.97 -8.87
CA THR A 410 -12.83 7.67 -8.26
C THR A 410 -14.09 6.87 -7.95
N ARG A 411 -15.16 7.52 -7.44
CA ARG A 411 -16.46 6.90 -7.21
C ARG A 411 -17.04 6.36 -8.52
N ASP A 412 -17.09 7.20 -9.53
CA ASP A 412 -17.70 6.87 -10.81
C ASP A 412 -16.86 5.84 -11.58
N PHE A 413 -15.55 5.83 -11.40
CA PHE A 413 -14.66 4.77 -11.88
C PHE A 413 -15.08 3.41 -11.31
N GLY A 414 -15.24 3.29 -9.99
CA GLY A 414 -15.74 2.07 -9.35
C GLY A 414 -17.12 1.66 -9.86
N MET A 415 -18.03 2.64 -10.02
CA MET A 415 -19.37 2.39 -10.57
C MET A 415 -19.35 1.92 -12.03
N ASN A 416 -18.44 2.45 -12.85
CA ASN A 416 -18.28 2.05 -14.25
C ASN A 416 -17.77 0.61 -14.38
N TYR A 417 -16.83 0.19 -13.50
CA TYR A 417 -16.43 -1.22 -13.42
C TYR A 417 -17.62 -2.12 -13.12
N LEU A 418 -18.37 -1.81 -12.07
CA LEU A 418 -19.53 -2.58 -11.66
C LEU A 418 -20.66 -2.57 -12.73
N SER A 419 -20.80 -1.47 -13.48
CA SER A 419 -21.75 -1.38 -14.61
C SER A 419 -21.36 -2.26 -15.78
N SER A 420 -20.08 -2.58 -15.94
CA SER A 420 -19.57 -3.46 -17.01
C SER A 420 -19.91 -4.93 -16.76
N ILE A 421 -20.38 -5.26 -15.54
CA ILE A 421 -20.62 -6.64 -15.09
C ILE A 421 -22.10 -6.98 -15.20
N ALA A 422 -22.41 -8.18 -15.70
CA ALA A 422 -23.77 -8.71 -15.70
C ALA A 422 -24.33 -8.86 -14.27
N PRO A 423 -25.66 -8.95 -14.09
CA PRO A 423 -26.25 -9.18 -12.77
C PRO A 423 -25.66 -10.43 -12.07
N ASN A 424 -25.43 -10.32 -10.77
CA ASN A 424 -24.82 -11.36 -9.92
C ASN A 424 -23.41 -11.81 -10.34
N GLY A 425 -22.73 -11.11 -11.23
CA GLY A 425 -21.43 -11.50 -11.74
C GLY A 425 -20.31 -11.47 -10.68
N ILE A 426 -19.15 -12.02 -11.07
CA ILE A 426 -17.92 -12.00 -10.28
C ILE A 426 -16.91 -11.16 -11.03
N ILE A 427 -16.26 -10.22 -10.36
CA ILE A 427 -15.15 -9.47 -10.93
C ILE A 427 -13.86 -9.74 -10.15
N PHE A 428 -12.84 -10.25 -10.84
CA PHE A 428 -11.50 -10.37 -10.33
C PHE A 428 -10.75 -9.05 -10.51
N THR A 429 -10.19 -8.52 -9.41
CA THR A 429 -9.41 -7.29 -9.36
C THR A 429 -8.04 -7.57 -8.77
N ASN A 430 -7.04 -6.72 -9.00
CA ASN A 430 -5.70 -6.92 -8.46
C ASN A 430 -5.20 -5.70 -7.68
N GLY A 431 -4.96 -5.89 -6.39
CA GLY A 431 -4.48 -4.84 -5.49
C GLY A 431 -5.54 -3.83 -5.04
N ASP A 432 -5.09 -2.86 -4.26
CA ASP A 432 -5.96 -1.90 -3.56
C ASP A 432 -6.65 -0.92 -4.53
N ASN A 433 -5.90 -0.42 -5.52
CA ASN A 433 -6.36 0.65 -6.39
C ASN A 433 -7.53 0.22 -7.28
N ASP A 434 -7.57 -1.05 -7.70
CA ASP A 434 -8.66 -1.59 -8.50
C ASP A 434 -9.87 -1.97 -7.65
N THR A 435 -9.64 -2.39 -6.40
CA THR A 435 -10.65 -3.01 -5.56
C THR A 435 -11.39 -2.00 -4.68
N PHE A 436 -10.69 -1.07 -4.04
CA PHE A 436 -11.29 -0.17 -3.05
C PHE A 436 -12.33 0.79 -3.62
N PRO A 437 -12.20 1.33 -4.84
CA PRO A 437 -13.28 2.10 -5.44
C PRO A 437 -14.56 1.30 -5.67
N LEU A 438 -14.45 0.01 -5.99
CA LEU A 438 -15.61 -0.87 -6.16
C LEU A 438 -16.28 -1.14 -4.81
N TRP A 439 -15.50 -1.47 -3.78
CA TRP A 439 -16.02 -1.64 -2.43
C TRP A 439 -16.68 -0.37 -1.89
N TYR A 440 -16.07 0.81 -2.14
CA TYR A 440 -16.72 2.08 -1.79
C TYR A 440 -18.09 2.22 -2.46
N ALA A 441 -18.17 1.94 -3.77
CA ALA A 441 -19.43 2.03 -4.51
C ALA A 441 -20.48 1.05 -3.96
N GLN A 442 -20.07 -0.14 -3.52
CA GLN A 442 -20.99 -1.13 -2.95
C GLN A 442 -21.39 -0.81 -1.50
N GLU A 443 -20.43 -0.59 -0.62
CA GLU A 443 -20.67 -0.48 0.82
C GLU A 443 -21.17 0.90 1.26
N VAL A 444 -20.82 1.97 0.52
CA VAL A 444 -21.21 3.34 0.87
C VAL A 444 -22.36 3.85 0.01
N GLU A 445 -22.30 3.60 -1.30
CA GLU A 445 -23.32 4.10 -2.25
C GLU A 445 -24.44 3.05 -2.50
N GLY A 446 -24.30 1.82 -2.01
CA GLY A 446 -25.27 0.74 -2.26
C GLY A 446 -25.39 0.33 -3.72
N TYR A 447 -24.35 0.57 -4.53
CA TYR A 447 -24.39 0.39 -5.97
C TYR A 447 -23.90 -0.98 -6.39
N ARG A 448 -24.74 -1.75 -7.11
CA ARG A 448 -24.41 -3.08 -7.63
C ARG A 448 -23.85 -4.02 -6.57
N THR A 449 -24.49 -4.08 -5.40
CA THR A 449 -24.15 -5.00 -4.29
C THR A 449 -24.34 -6.47 -4.66
N ASP A 450 -25.03 -6.76 -5.76
CA ASP A 450 -25.18 -8.09 -6.35
C ASP A 450 -23.89 -8.66 -6.94
N VAL A 451 -22.94 -7.81 -7.34
CA VAL A 451 -21.66 -8.22 -7.93
C VAL A 451 -20.68 -8.62 -6.84
N ARG A 452 -20.00 -9.76 -7.01
CA ARG A 452 -18.95 -10.18 -6.08
C ARG A 452 -17.58 -9.72 -6.54
N VAL A 453 -16.96 -8.82 -5.78
CA VAL A 453 -15.60 -8.36 -6.03
C VAL A 453 -14.62 -9.31 -5.36
N VAL A 454 -13.67 -9.84 -6.14
CA VAL A 454 -12.63 -10.79 -5.69
C VAL A 454 -11.25 -10.21 -5.94
N ASN A 455 -10.56 -9.83 -4.87
CA ASN A 455 -9.19 -9.31 -4.96
C ASN A 455 -8.19 -10.48 -5.06
N LEU A 456 -7.50 -10.58 -6.20
CA LEU A 456 -6.54 -11.65 -6.48
C LEU A 456 -5.34 -11.65 -5.53
N SER A 457 -4.90 -10.48 -5.07
CA SER A 457 -3.80 -10.40 -4.12
C SER A 457 -4.18 -10.94 -2.75
N TYR A 458 -5.41 -10.70 -2.28
CA TYR A 458 -5.91 -11.24 -1.02
C TYR A 458 -6.33 -12.71 -1.14
N LEU A 459 -6.71 -13.17 -2.33
CA LEU A 459 -7.11 -14.55 -2.58
C LEU A 459 -5.95 -15.56 -2.37
N THR A 460 -4.73 -15.08 -2.21
CA THR A 460 -3.58 -15.89 -1.78
C THR A 460 -3.64 -16.30 -0.31
N THR A 461 -4.61 -15.79 0.48
CA THR A 461 -4.72 -16.00 1.92
C THR A 461 -5.97 -16.80 2.27
N ASP A 462 -5.86 -17.64 3.29
CA ASP A 462 -6.95 -18.51 3.78
C ASP A 462 -8.14 -17.71 4.32
N TRP A 463 -7.91 -16.61 5.04
CA TRP A 463 -8.98 -15.79 5.58
C TRP A 463 -9.85 -15.16 4.49
N TYR A 464 -9.26 -14.72 3.38
CA TYR A 464 -10.01 -14.10 2.29
C TYR A 464 -10.74 -15.14 1.44
N ALA A 465 -10.13 -16.30 1.19
CA ALA A 465 -10.80 -17.44 0.55
C ALA A 465 -12.05 -17.87 1.34
N ASN A 466 -11.95 -17.93 2.67
CA ASN A 466 -13.09 -18.19 3.54
C ASN A 466 -14.16 -17.09 3.45
N GLN A 467 -13.76 -15.82 3.39
CA GLN A 467 -14.68 -14.69 3.25
C GLN A 467 -15.47 -14.75 1.93
N MET A 468 -14.86 -15.25 0.86
CA MET A 468 -15.56 -15.42 -0.42
C MET A 468 -16.73 -16.41 -0.36
N LYS A 469 -16.68 -17.40 0.55
CA LYS A 469 -17.79 -18.37 0.76
C LYS A 469 -18.96 -17.79 1.57
N VAL A 470 -18.78 -16.65 2.23
CA VAL A 470 -19.80 -16.00 3.05
C VAL A 470 -20.62 -15.03 2.19
N ALA A 471 -21.94 -15.02 2.39
CA ALA A 471 -22.82 -14.05 1.77
C ALA A 471 -22.54 -12.63 2.29
N THR A 472 -22.74 -11.64 1.44
CA THR A 472 -22.74 -10.20 1.78
C THR A 472 -24.10 -9.62 1.47
N ASP A 473 -24.35 -8.37 1.89
CA ASP A 473 -25.59 -7.66 1.57
C ASP A 473 -25.75 -7.54 0.04
N GLY A 474 -26.71 -8.28 -0.52
CA GLY A 474 -27.01 -8.30 -1.95
C GLY A 474 -26.32 -9.39 -2.77
N ALA A 475 -25.28 -10.05 -2.29
CA ALA A 475 -24.61 -11.15 -3.01
C ALA A 475 -24.47 -12.43 -2.18
N ALA A 476 -24.88 -13.56 -2.76
CA ALA A 476 -24.64 -14.87 -2.15
C ALA A 476 -23.13 -15.19 -2.07
N GLY A 477 -22.74 -16.05 -1.14
CA GLY A 477 -21.39 -16.59 -1.07
C GLY A 477 -20.99 -17.31 -2.35
N LEU A 478 -19.71 -17.22 -2.71
CA LEU A 478 -19.20 -17.93 -3.88
C LEU A 478 -19.07 -19.43 -3.59
N LYS A 479 -19.43 -20.22 -4.57
CA LYS A 479 -19.22 -21.65 -4.55
C LYS A 479 -17.96 -21.97 -5.35
N PHE A 480 -17.13 -22.82 -4.78
CA PHE A 480 -15.98 -23.45 -5.42
C PHE A 480 -15.64 -24.74 -4.68
N SER A 481 -14.97 -25.69 -5.36
CA SER A 481 -14.80 -27.06 -4.87
C SER A 481 -13.90 -27.17 -3.65
N ALA A 482 -12.82 -26.33 -3.58
CA ALA A 482 -11.90 -26.31 -2.46
C ALA A 482 -12.62 -26.05 -1.13
N GLN A 483 -12.33 -26.87 -0.12
CA GLN A 483 -12.84 -26.70 1.24
C GLN A 483 -11.84 -25.90 2.09
N PRO A 484 -12.27 -25.26 3.19
CA PRO A 484 -11.35 -24.52 4.08
C PRO A 484 -10.14 -25.35 4.55
N ALA A 485 -10.28 -26.66 4.70
CA ALA A 485 -9.20 -27.55 5.10
C ALA A 485 -8.11 -27.71 4.02
N ASP A 486 -8.44 -27.51 2.76
CA ASP A 486 -7.52 -27.73 1.64
C ASP A 486 -6.47 -26.61 1.55
N TYR A 487 -6.88 -25.36 1.83
CA TYR A 487 -6.00 -24.18 1.76
C TYR A 487 -5.64 -23.59 3.13
N ALA A 488 -6.19 -24.11 4.23
CA ALA A 488 -5.84 -23.67 5.57
C ALA A 488 -4.34 -23.82 5.84
N TYR A 489 -3.84 -22.97 6.73
CA TYR A 489 -2.46 -23.01 7.20
C TYR A 489 -1.41 -22.83 6.09
N ASP A 490 -1.73 -22.06 5.05
CA ASP A 490 -0.87 -21.75 3.89
C ASP A 490 -0.44 -23.02 3.08
N ARG A 491 -1.21 -24.10 3.14
CA ARG A 491 -0.89 -25.37 2.46
C ARG A 491 -0.79 -25.26 0.94
N LEU A 492 -1.49 -24.31 0.34
CA LEU A 492 -1.58 -24.10 -1.11
C LEU A 492 -1.12 -22.70 -1.53
N GLN A 493 -0.34 -21.98 -0.71
CA GLN A 493 0.14 -20.66 -1.10
C GLN A 493 0.83 -20.67 -2.46
N PHE A 494 1.64 -21.70 -2.70
CA PHE A 494 2.28 -21.94 -3.97
C PHE A 494 2.41 -23.44 -4.21
N SER A 495 1.97 -23.91 -5.38
CA SER A 495 2.07 -25.30 -5.82
C SER A 495 3.02 -25.39 -7.00
N TYR A 496 4.15 -26.05 -6.82
CA TYR A 496 5.19 -26.18 -7.86
C TYR A 496 4.70 -27.03 -9.03
N TYR A 497 5.21 -26.76 -10.23
CA TYR A 497 5.12 -27.70 -11.32
C TYR A 497 6.21 -28.76 -11.16
N ASP A 498 5.84 -30.02 -11.39
CA ASP A 498 6.78 -31.15 -11.40
C ASP A 498 6.97 -31.66 -12.84
N PRO A 499 8.01 -31.22 -13.56
CA PRO A 499 8.21 -31.63 -14.96
C PRO A 499 8.45 -33.11 -15.12
N GLU A 500 8.93 -33.81 -14.09
CA GLU A 500 9.22 -35.25 -14.15
C GLU A 500 7.96 -36.12 -14.05
N ASN A 501 6.94 -35.63 -13.29
CA ASN A 501 5.69 -36.35 -13.05
C ASN A 501 4.46 -35.59 -13.59
N MET A 502 4.67 -34.66 -14.52
CA MET A 502 3.61 -33.86 -15.12
C MET A 502 2.81 -34.67 -16.13
N VAL A 503 1.49 -34.61 -15.99
CA VAL A 503 0.57 -35.12 -17.00
C VAL A 503 0.44 -34.10 -18.12
N THR A 504 0.81 -34.48 -19.33
CA THR A 504 0.78 -33.63 -20.52
C THR A 504 -0.56 -33.63 -21.25
N ASP A 505 -1.39 -34.61 -20.96
CA ASP A 505 -2.73 -34.68 -21.54
C ASP A 505 -3.63 -33.60 -20.87
N THR A 506 -4.51 -33.00 -21.66
CA THR A 506 -5.51 -32.06 -21.15
C THR A 506 -6.60 -32.83 -20.43
N VAL A 507 -6.79 -32.52 -19.15
CA VAL A 507 -7.76 -33.19 -18.28
C VAL A 507 -8.93 -32.29 -17.90
N ASN A 508 -10.01 -32.87 -17.41
CA ASN A 508 -11.10 -32.07 -16.84
C ASN A 508 -10.56 -31.26 -15.64
N VAL A 509 -10.93 -29.99 -15.55
CA VAL A 509 -10.48 -29.06 -14.52
C VAL A 509 -10.70 -29.58 -13.11
N PHE A 510 -11.84 -30.22 -12.83
CA PHE A 510 -12.14 -30.78 -11.52
C PHE A 510 -11.25 -31.98 -11.17
N THR A 511 -10.78 -32.74 -12.16
CA THR A 511 -9.78 -33.80 -11.95
C THR A 511 -8.44 -33.23 -11.52
N SER A 512 -7.99 -32.14 -12.17
CA SER A 512 -6.75 -31.47 -11.80
C SER A 512 -6.83 -30.84 -10.42
N LEU A 513 -7.95 -30.17 -10.10
CA LEU A 513 -8.15 -29.54 -8.79
C LEU A 513 -8.29 -30.58 -7.67
N ASP A 514 -8.97 -31.69 -7.91
CA ASP A 514 -9.08 -32.78 -6.93
C ASP A 514 -7.71 -33.42 -6.63
N ASP A 515 -6.89 -33.64 -7.66
CA ASP A 515 -5.51 -34.08 -7.49
C ASP A 515 -4.69 -33.08 -6.68
N LEU A 516 -4.81 -31.76 -6.99
CA LEU A 516 -4.12 -30.72 -6.26
C LEU A 516 -4.54 -30.64 -4.79
N TYR A 517 -5.83 -30.76 -4.50
CA TYR A 517 -6.36 -30.57 -3.14
C TYR A 517 -6.20 -31.82 -2.28
N HIS A 518 -6.48 -32.99 -2.81
CA HIS A 518 -6.70 -34.20 -2.03
C HIS A 518 -5.65 -35.29 -2.23
N ASN A 519 -4.94 -35.35 -3.37
CA ASN A 519 -3.97 -36.40 -3.60
C ASN A 519 -2.74 -36.27 -2.68
N PRO A 520 -2.50 -37.25 -1.78
CA PRO A 520 -1.33 -37.21 -0.89
C PRO A 520 0.01 -37.28 -1.63
N ASP A 521 0.03 -37.89 -2.82
CA ASP A 521 1.25 -38.04 -3.62
C ASP A 521 1.57 -36.77 -4.43
N ALA A 522 0.65 -35.82 -4.52
CA ALA A 522 0.89 -34.52 -5.15
C ALA A 522 1.69 -33.60 -4.23
N THR A 523 2.86 -34.08 -3.77
CA THR A 523 3.77 -33.35 -2.88
C THR A 523 5.24 -33.58 -3.27
N TRP A 524 6.04 -32.52 -3.16
CA TRP A 524 7.47 -32.57 -3.35
C TRP A 524 8.15 -31.83 -2.20
N LYS A 525 9.01 -32.52 -1.47
CA LYS A 525 9.69 -31.99 -0.26
C LYS A 525 8.72 -31.28 0.73
N GLY A 526 7.50 -31.80 0.85
CA GLY A 526 6.47 -31.26 1.76
C GLY A 526 5.65 -30.10 1.22
N ALA A 527 5.97 -29.58 0.03
CA ALA A 527 5.17 -28.59 -0.67
C ALA A 527 4.20 -29.27 -1.66
N ARG A 528 3.06 -28.64 -1.94
CA ARG A 528 2.09 -29.16 -2.93
C ARG A 528 2.66 -28.99 -4.36
N VAL A 529 2.28 -29.92 -5.22
CA VAL A 529 2.68 -29.96 -6.63
C VAL A 529 1.44 -30.04 -7.50
N MET A 530 1.38 -29.18 -8.54
CA MET A 530 0.39 -29.26 -9.58
C MET A 530 0.93 -30.14 -10.71
N ARG A 531 0.44 -31.37 -10.78
CA ARG A 531 0.87 -32.36 -11.76
C ARG A 531 0.12 -32.27 -13.09
N MET A 532 -1.06 -31.63 -13.10
CA MET A 532 -1.97 -31.53 -14.26
C MET A 532 -2.23 -30.07 -14.63
N PRO A 533 -1.24 -29.34 -15.18
CA PRO A 533 -1.37 -27.92 -15.48
C PRO A 533 -2.14 -27.63 -16.78
N TYR A 534 -2.46 -28.66 -17.58
CA TYR A 534 -3.27 -28.59 -18.80
C TYR A 534 -4.67 -29.10 -18.50
N MET A 535 -5.66 -28.24 -18.62
CA MET A 535 -7.01 -28.61 -18.24
C MET A 535 -8.07 -27.93 -19.12
N TYR A 536 -9.26 -28.46 -19.13
CA TYR A 536 -10.40 -27.85 -19.79
C TYR A 536 -11.60 -27.71 -18.83
N ILE A 537 -12.34 -26.63 -19.06
CA ILE A 537 -13.65 -26.42 -18.42
C ILE A 537 -14.73 -26.78 -19.44
N PRO A 538 -15.65 -27.71 -19.16
CA PRO A 538 -16.83 -27.92 -20.00
C PRO A 538 -17.64 -26.62 -20.12
N SER A 539 -17.86 -26.14 -21.31
CA SER A 539 -18.36 -24.79 -21.55
C SER A 539 -19.81 -24.58 -21.17
N ASN A 540 -20.64 -25.65 -21.27
CA ASN A 540 -22.08 -25.57 -21.06
C ASN A 540 -22.73 -24.42 -21.83
N ALA A 541 -22.48 -24.37 -23.15
CA ALA A 541 -22.84 -23.24 -24.00
C ALA A 541 -24.33 -22.89 -24.00
N GLU A 542 -25.24 -23.90 -23.96
CA GLU A 542 -26.68 -23.65 -23.86
C GLU A 542 -27.06 -22.91 -22.56
N ALA A 543 -26.42 -23.28 -21.45
CA ALA A 543 -26.62 -22.58 -20.21
C ALA A 543 -26.04 -21.17 -20.24
N ALA A 544 -24.90 -20.96 -20.94
CA ALA A 544 -24.32 -19.65 -21.16
C ALA A 544 -25.26 -18.71 -21.95
N VAL A 545 -26.02 -19.24 -22.90
CA VAL A 545 -27.10 -18.48 -23.57
C VAL A 545 -28.21 -18.09 -22.59
N LYS A 546 -28.71 -19.04 -21.81
CA LYS A 546 -29.76 -18.76 -20.81
C LYS A 546 -29.33 -17.72 -19.78
N ALA A 547 -28.06 -17.70 -19.41
CA ALA A 547 -27.48 -16.74 -18.48
C ALA A 547 -27.12 -15.38 -19.13
N GLY A 548 -27.26 -15.23 -20.45
CA GLY A 548 -26.92 -14.01 -21.18
C GLY A 548 -25.40 -13.79 -21.29
N VAL A 549 -24.59 -14.80 -21.03
CA VAL A 549 -23.13 -14.75 -21.26
C VAL A 549 -22.86 -14.63 -22.74
N ILE A 550 -23.49 -15.47 -23.55
CA ILE A 550 -23.51 -15.41 -25.01
C ILE A 550 -24.93 -15.26 -25.53
N SER A 551 -25.10 -14.77 -26.76
CA SER A 551 -26.41 -14.70 -27.42
C SER A 551 -26.78 -16.00 -28.14
N GLU A 552 -28.06 -16.20 -28.47
CA GLU A 552 -28.50 -17.34 -29.28
C GLU A 552 -27.82 -17.39 -30.66
N ARG A 553 -27.47 -16.24 -31.23
CA ARG A 553 -26.77 -16.13 -32.52
C ARG A 553 -25.32 -16.62 -32.43
N GLU A 554 -24.70 -16.49 -31.26
CA GLU A 554 -23.33 -16.90 -31.01
C GLU A 554 -23.21 -18.38 -30.66
N LEU A 555 -24.31 -19.04 -30.27
CA LEU A 555 -24.31 -20.44 -29.85
C LEU A 555 -23.61 -21.40 -30.85
N PRO A 556 -23.77 -21.26 -32.19
CA PRO A 556 -23.08 -22.14 -33.14
C PRO A 556 -21.56 -21.97 -33.19
N ALA A 557 -21.04 -20.85 -32.68
CA ALA A 557 -19.61 -20.55 -32.60
C ALA A 557 -19.02 -20.83 -31.20
N ALA A 558 -19.85 -21.31 -30.28
CA ALA A 558 -19.37 -21.59 -28.93
C ALA A 558 -18.57 -22.91 -28.92
N GLU A 559 -17.43 -22.86 -28.26
CA GLU A 559 -16.57 -24.05 -28.05
C GLU A 559 -17.20 -24.98 -27.02
N GLU A 560 -16.98 -26.29 -27.17
CA GLU A 560 -17.41 -27.29 -26.21
C GLU A 560 -16.62 -27.21 -24.90
N THR A 561 -15.38 -26.71 -24.97
CA THR A 561 -14.47 -26.58 -23.84
C THR A 561 -13.78 -25.22 -23.84
N ILE A 562 -13.45 -24.76 -22.64
CA ILE A 562 -12.56 -23.61 -22.43
C ILE A 562 -11.23 -24.16 -21.92
N ASP A 563 -10.19 -24.03 -22.71
CA ASP A 563 -8.91 -24.68 -22.44
C ASP A 563 -8.01 -23.75 -21.61
N ILE A 564 -7.34 -24.33 -20.62
CA ILE A 564 -6.42 -23.66 -19.71
C ILE A 564 -5.07 -24.37 -19.75
N ALA A 565 -4.00 -23.59 -20.00
CA ALA A 565 -2.64 -24.07 -19.95
C ALA A 565 -1.82 -23.18 -18.97
N LEU A 566 -1.61 -23.63 -17.76
CA LEU A 566 -0.84 -22.88 -16.75
C LEU A 566 0.66 -23.03 -16.97
N TYR A 567 1.13 -24.17 -17.43
CA TYR A 567 2.54 -24.39 -17.74
C TYR A 567 2.84 -24.01 -19.19
N ARG A 568 3.52 -22.87 -19.38
CA ARG A 568 3.74 -22.28 -20.71
C ARG A 568 5.19 -22.32 -21.19
N ASP A 569 6.15 -22.41 -20.29
CA ASP A 569 7.58 -22.33 -20.63
C ASP A 569 8.34 -23.59 -20.21
N PRO A 570 8.53 -24.55 -21.14
CA PRO A 570 9.35 -25.73 -20.86
C PRO A 570 10.82 -25.44 -20.58
N LYS A 571 11.28 -24.19 -20.86
CA LYS A 571 12.68 -23.78 -20.61
C LYS A 571 12.88 -23.23 -19.19
N ASN A 572 11.80 -22.95 -18.48
CA ASN A 572 11.84 -22.50 -17.08
C ASN A 572 11.06 -23.49 -16.20
N PRO A 573 11.66 -24.62 -15.82
CA PRO A 573 10.99 -25.68 -15.08
C PRO A 573 10.63 -25.30 -13.64
N VAL A 574 11.07 -24.14 -13.14
CA VAL A 574 10.81 -23.67 -11.77
C VAL A 574 9.66 -22.66 -11.80
N GLY A 575 8.47 -23.15 -12.05
CA GLY A 575 7.25 -22.38 -11.94
C GLY A 575 6.24 -23.11 -11.07
N GLY A 576 5.10 -22.50 -10.85
CA GLY A 576 4.00 -23.08 -10.07
C GLY A 576 2.76 -22.22 -10.16
N ALA A 577 1.67 -22.72 -9.62
CA ALA A 577 0.41 -22.01 -9.47
C ALA A 577 0.27 -21.48 -8.04
N THR A 578 -0.19 -20.24 -7.89
CA THR A 578 -0.56 -19.67 -6.60
C THR A 578 -1.95 -20.13 -6.18
N LEU A 579 -2.26 -20.06 -4.89
CA LEU A 579 -3.61 -20.30 -4.38
C LEU A 579 -4.65 -19.44 -5.11
N SER A 580 -4.32 -18.16 -5.38
CA SER A 580 -5.20 -17.25 -6.12
C SER A 580 -5.55 -17.78 -7.50
N GLN A 581 -4.58 -18.30 -8.24
CA GLN A 581 -4.81 -18.90 -9.57
C GLN A 581 -5.67 -20.16 -9.48
N ALA A 582 -5.34 -21.07 -8.57
CA ALA A 582 -6.11 -22.30 -8.38
C ALA A 582 -7.59 -22.02 -8.01
N LEU A 583 -7.82 -21.10 -7.06
CA LEU A 583 -9.18 -20.73 -6.64
C LEU A 583 -9.94 -19.94 -7.72
N SER A 584 -9.25 -19.10 -8.51
CA SER A 584 -9.90 -18.39 -9.62
C SER A 584 -10.40 -19.37 -10.70
N ILE A 585 -9.57 -20.36 -11.06
CA ILE A 585 -9.97 -21.44 -11.96
C ILE A 585 -11.17 -22.21 -11.38
N ASP A 586 -11.10 -22.60 -10.12
CA ASP A 586 -12.17 -23.34 -9.45
C ASP A 586 -13.49 -22.55 -9.44
N MET A 587 -13.43 -21.25 -9.13
CA MET A 587 -14.60 -20.36 -9.18
C MET A 587 -15.18 -20.30 -10.60
N ILE A 588 -14.37 -20.07 -11.64
CA ILE A 588 -14.84 -20.00 -13.03
C ILE A 588 -15.44 -21.32 -13.46
N ALA A 589 -14.76 -22.44 -13.21
CA ALA A 589 -15.21 -23.77 -13.57
C ALA A 589 -16.53 -24.16 -12.87
N THR A 590 -16.64 -23.80 -11.58
CA THR A 590 -17.87 -24.04 -10.82
C THR A 590 -19.04 -23.22 -11.37
N GLN A 591 -18.81 -21.98 -11.81
CA GLN A 591 -19.86 -21.18 -12.44
C GLN A 591 -20.30 -21.76 -13.80
N ALA A 592 -19.37 -22.22 -14.62
CA ALA A 592 -19.70 -22.90 -15.88
C ALA A 592 -20.54 -24.17 -15.61
N LYS A 593 -20.16 -24.98 -14.64
CA LYS A 593 -20.89 -26.19 -14.19
C LYS A 593 -22.28 -25.89 -13.66
N GLU A 594 -22.44 -24.77 -12.90
CA GLU A 594 -23.73 -24.35 -12.33
C GLU A 594 -24.60 -23.56 -13.33
N GLY A 595 -24.21 -23.46 -14.58
CA GLY A 595 -25.00 -22.84 -15.64
C GLY A 595 -24.77 -21.34 -15.82
N TRP A 596 -23.58 -20.84 -15.47
CA TRP A 596 -23.17 -19.44 -15.65
C TRP A 596 -24.03 -18.41 -14.89
N ASN A 597 -24.71 -18.83 -13.82
CA ASN A 597 -25.58 -17.96 -13.03
C ASN A 597 -24.85 -16.74 -12.46
N ARG A 598 -23.53 -16.81 -12.35
CA ARG A 598 -22.63 -15.74 -11.94
C ARG A 598 -21.46 -15.63 -12.92
N PRO A 599 -21.62 -14.91 -14.03
CA PRO A 599 -20.57 -14.77 -15.04
C PRO A 599 -19.30 -14.15 -14.44
N ALA A 600 -18.14 -14.66 -14.86
CA ALA A 600 -16.85 -14.25 -14.34
C ALA A 600 -16.19 -13.21 -15.26
N TYR A 601 -15.56 -12.22 -14.64
CA TYR A 601 -14.88 -11.11 -15.32
C TYR A 601 -13.53 -10.83 -14.69
N PHE A 602 -12.58 -10.38 -15.49
CA PHE A 602 -11.34 -9.77 -15.01
C PHE A 602 -11.36 -8.27 -15.27
N ALA A 603 -10.97 -7.48 -14.27
CA ALA A 603 -10.85 -6.04 -14.45
C ALA A 603 -9.77 -5.73 -15.49
N MET A 604 -9.98 -4.72 -16.31
CA MET A 604 -9.06 -4.31 -17.38
C MET A 604 -7.65 -3.94 -16.90
N THR A 605 -7.50 -3.65 -15.62
CA THR A 605 -6.24 -3.31 -14.97
C THR A 605 -5.50 -4.52 -14.35
N VAL A 606 -6.09 -5.71 -14.42
CA VAL A 606 -5.43 -6.96 -13.98
C VAL A 606 -4.34 -7.31 -14.99
N PRO A 607 -3.09 -7.58 -14.55
CA PRO A 607 -2.03 -8.00 -15.44
C PRO A 607 -2.32 -9.35 -16.11
N ASP A 608 -1.85 -9.52 -17.36
CA ASP A 608 -2.10 -10.69 -18.20
C ASP A 608 -1.64 -12.01 -17.57
N GLU A 609 -0.66 -11.97 -16.69
CA GLU A 609 -0.17 -13.13 -15.94
C GLU A 609 -1.25 -13.82 -15.08
N TYR A 610 -2.30 -13.05 -14.71
CA TYR A 610 -3.44 -13.56 -13.95
C TYR A 610 -4.59 -14.07 -14.83
N TYR A 611 -4.53 -13.92 -16.14
CA TYR A 611 -5.61 -14.35 -17.04
C TYR A 611 -5.67 -15.87 -17.28
N LEU A 612 -4.77 -16.63 -16.67
CA LEU A 612 -4.86 -18.11 -16.63
C LEU A 612 -4.90 -18.77 -18.04
N SER A 613 -4.30 -18.12 -19.05
CA SER A 613 -4.43 -18.46 -20.49
C SER A 613 -5.83 -18.29 -21.10
N LEU A 614 -6.75 -17.63 -20.40
CA LEU A 614 -8.11 -17.42 -20.88
C LEU A 614 -8.25 -16.25 -21.86
N SER A 615 -7.19 -15.50 -22.18
CA SER A 615 -7.27 -14.31 -23.04
C SER A 615 -8.09 -14.51 -24.32
N PRO A 616 -7.97 -15.61 -25.07
CA PRO A 616 -8.78 -15.82 -26.28
C PRO A 616 -10.28 -15.97 -26.00
N TYR A 617 -10.65 -16.38 -24.79
CA TYR A 617 -12.03 -16.57 -24.32
C TYR A 617 -12.59 -15.34 -23.60
N MET A 618 -11.83 -14.24 -23.57
CA MET A 618 -12.16 -13.04 -22.78
C MET A 618 -12.55 -11.89 -23.69
N ARG A 619 -13.78 -11.38 -23.51
CA ARG A 619 -14.31 -10.26 -24.29
C ARG A 619 -14.57 -9.04 -23.42
N ASN A 620 -14.13 -7.87 -23.85
CA ASN A 620 -14.31 -6.62 -23.14
C ASN A 620 -15.75 -6.13 -23.26
N THR A 621 -16.39 -5.89 -22.13
CA THR A 621 -17.76 -5.39 -22.04
C THR A 621 -17.82 -3.95 -21.49
N GLY A 622 -16.68 -3.29 -21.33
CA GLY A 622 -16.55 -1.93 -20.78
C GLY A 622 -15.19 -1.70 -20.14
N LEU A 623 -15.08 -1.88 -18.83
CA LEU A 623 -13.82 -1.86 -18.10
C LEU A 623 -13.43 -3.25 -17.57
N ALA A 624 -14.08 -4.30 -18.07
CA ALA A 624 -13.81 -5.67 -17.63
C ALA A 624 -13.97 -6.66 -18.78
N TYR A 625 -13.16 -7.72 -18.73
CA TYR A 625 -13.15 -8.83 -19.68
C TYR A 625 -14.02 -9.96 -19.16
N GLN A 626 -15.12 -10.25 -19.87
CA GLN A 626 -16.01 -11.37 -19.59
C GLN A 626 -15.40 -12.69 -20.08
N VAL A 627 -15.29 -13.69 -19.23
CA VAL A 627 -14.99 -15.06 -19.67
C VAL A 627 -16.23 -15.66 -20.32
N SER A 628 -16.06 -16.20 -21.52
CA SER A 628 -17.16 -16.81 -22.30
C SER A 628 -16.67 -18.03 -23.06
N PRO A 629 -17.52 -18.93 -23.51
CA PRO A 629 -17.15 -20.07 -24.34
C PRO A 629 -16.93 -19.69 -25.81
N LEU A 630 -16.61 -18.45 -26.12
CA LEU A 630 -16.33 -17.99 -27.47
C LEU A 630 -14.84 -17.65 -27.59
N LEU A 631 -14.21 -18.16 -28.61
CA LEU A 631 -12.86 -17.75 -29.00
C LEU A 631 -12.88 -16.38 -29.68
N ASN A 632 -11.74 -15.70 -29.64
CA ASN A 632 -11.55 -14.47 -30.40
C ASN A 632 -11.79 -14.74 -31.89
N PRO A 633 -12.71 -14.02 -32.56
CA PRO A 633 -13.09 -14.26 -33.94
C PRO A 633 -11.97 -14.13 -34.97
N ASP A 634 -10.89 -13.38 -34.65
CA ASP A 634 -9.73 -13.23 -35.54
C ASP A 634 -8.71 -14.37 -35.39
N GLY A 635 -8.95 -15.31 -34.49
CA GLY A 635 -8.09 -16.45 -34.19
C GLY A 635 -6.82 -16.11 -33.43
N SER A 636 -6.70 -14.90 -32.89
CA SER A 636 -5.58 -14.50 -32.03
C SER A 636 -5.74 -15.04 -30.61
N ASN A 637 -4.63 -15.11 -29.89
CA ASN A 637 -4.60 -15.48 -28.47
C ASN A 637 -4.81 -14.28 -27.53
N GLU A 638 -5.37 -13.18 -28.05
CA GLU A 638 -5.59 -11.95 -27.28
C GLU A 638 -7.06 -11.81 -26.88
N THR A 639 -7.31 -10.88 -25.95
CA THR A 639 -8.67 -10.46 -25.60
C THR A 639 -9.28 -9.66 -26.75
N TRP A 640 -10.60 -9.69 -26.86
CA TRP A 640 -11.34 -8.99 -27.91
C TRP A 640 -12.50 -8.16 -27.36
N ILE A 641 -13.24 -7.47 -28.20
CA ILE A 641 -14.26 -6.51 -27.78
C ILE A 641 -15.66 -7.01 -28.15
N ASP A 642 -16.55 -7.07 -27.16
CA ASP A 642 -17.98 -7.20 -27.37
C ASP A 642 -18.55 -5.79 -27.68
N THR A 643 -18.56 -5.42 -28.95
CA THR A 643 -18.92 -4.05 -29.38
C THR A 643 -20.30 -3.65 -28.93
N ASP A 644 -21.29 -4.53 -28.97
CA ASP A 644 -22.66 -4.22 -28.59
C ASP A 644 -22.80 -3.96 -27.08
N LYS A 645 -22.27 -4.87 -26.24
CA LYS A 645 -22.32 -4.71 -24.79
C LYS A 645 -21.48 -3.54 -24.32
N MET A 646 -20.29 -3.38 -24.89
CA MET A 646 -19.39 -2.31 -24.50
C MET A 646 -19.96 -0.94 -24.90
N TYR A 647 -20.52 -0.82 -26.11
CA TYR A 647 -21.17 0.41 -26.56
C TYR A 647 -22.33 0.80 -25.65
N ALA A 648 -23.23 -0.14 -25.33
CA ALA A 648 -24.35 0.11 -24.43
C ALA A 648 -23.88 0.53 -23.01
N ASN A 649 -22.86 -0.14 -22.47
CA ASN A 649 -22.33 0.19 -21.15
C ASN A 649 -21.69 1.58 -21.12
N VAL A 650 -20.88 1.93 -22.14
CA VAL A 650 -20.16 3.21 -22.21
C VAL A 650 -21.12 4.38 -22.43
N THR A 651 -22.12 4.23 -23.32
CA THR A 651 -23.03 5.32 -23.70
C THR A 651 -24.21 5.50 -22.74
N GLU A 652 -24.71 4.41 -22.13
CA GLU A 652 -25.94 4.46 -21.34
C GLU A 652 -25.71 4.42 -19.83
N LYS A 653 -24.61 3.74 -19.37
CA LYS A 653 -24.42 3.46 -17.95
C LYS A 653 -23.24 4.18 -17.32
N PHE A 654 -22.20 4.49 -18.10
CA PHE A 654 -20.98 5.09 -17.56
C PHE A 654 -21.22 6.50 -17.05
N ARG A 655 -20.53 6.81 -15.95
CA ARG A 655 -20.52 8.11 -15.29
C ARG A 655 -19.15 8.74 -15.44
N TRP A 656 -19.10 10.05 -15.47
CA TRP A 656 -17.89 10.78 -15.84
C TRP A 656 -17.25 11.56 -14.69
N GLY A 657 -17.82 11.51 -13.48
CA GLY A 657 -17.21 12.03 -12.25
C GLY A 657 -16.85 13.50 -12.26
N GLY A 658 -17.54 14.30 -13.06
CA GLY A 658 -17.26 15.72 -13.27
C GLY A 658 -16.30 16.02 -14.44
N LEU A 659 -15.77 14.98 -15.14
CA LEU A 659 -14.87 15.18 -16.30
C LEU A 659 -15.55 15.95 -17.45
N ASP A 660 -16.85 15.90 -17.56
CA ASP A 660 -17.67 16.66 -18.52
C ASP A 660 -17.63 18.18 -18.28
N LYS A 661 -17.14 18.61 -17.12
CA LYS A 661 -16.99 20.02 -16.72
C LYS A 661 -15.56 20.55 -16.91
N LEU A 662 -14.61 19.71 -17.30
CA LEU A 662 -13.23 20.13 -17.55
C LEU A 662 -13.18 21.23 -18.61
N GLY A 663 -12.46 22.32 -18.31
CA GLY A 663 -12.36 23.49 -19.21
C GLY A 663 -13.63 24.34 -19.33
N LYS A 664 -14.64 24.13 -18.47
CA LYS A 664 -15.86 24.93 -18.36
C LYS A 664 -15.98 25.51 -16.94
N ASP A 665 -17.03 26.31 -16.71
CA ASP A 665 -17.33 26.79 -15.35
C ASP A 665 -17.50 25.62 -14.39
N GLY A 666 -16.65 25.58 -13.36
CA GLY A 666 -16.59 24.47 -12.38
C GLY A 666 -15.49 23.45 -12.68
N ASP A 667 -14.37 23.89 -13.22
CA ASP A 667 -13.18 23.07 -13.44
C ASP A 667 -12.78 22.30 -12.19
N ILE A 668 -12.54 20.99 -12.33
CA ILE A 668 -12.14 20.11 -11.24
C ILE A 668 -10.63 19.87 -11.27
N TYR A 669 -10.03 19.77 -10.09
CA TYR A 669 -8.63 19.39 -9.97
C TYR A 669 -8.45 17.88 -10.12
N LEU A 670 -7.58 17.47 -11.03
CA LEU A 670 -7.17 16.09 -11.24
C LEU A 670 -5.68 15.96 -11.02
N ASP A 671 -5.30 15.34 -9.90
CA ASP A 671 -3.91 14.97 -9.63
C ASP A 671 -3.42 13.86 -10.60
N GLU A 672 -2.12 13.58 -10.60
CA GLU A 672 -1.51 12.59 -11.48
C GLU A 672 -2.16 11.20 -11.38
N THR A 673 -2.53 10.76 -10.18
CA THR A 673 -3.14 9.44 -9.94
C THR A 673 -4.52 9.35 -10.57
N VAL A 674 -5.35 10.39 -10.41
CA VAL A 674 -6.69 10.43 -11.01
C VAL A 674 -6.59 10.52 -12.53
N ARG A 675 -5.62 11.27 -13.08
CA ARG A 675 -5.36 11.31 -14.53
C ARG A 675 -5.01 9.95 -15.11
N ARG A 676 -4.26 9.11 -14.39
CA ARG A 676 -4.01 7.71 -14.80
C ARG A 676 -5.30 6.89 -14.87
N MET A 677 -6.20 7.02 -13.90
CA MET A 677 -7.52 6.36 -13.93
C MET A 677 -8.33 6.77 -15.16
N VAL A 678 -8.30 8.05 -15.50
CA VAL A 678 -8.97 8.58 -16.71
C VAL A 678 -8.37 7.99 -17.98
N THR A 679 -7.06 7.72 -17.99
CA THR A 679 -6.39 7.07 -19.13
C THR A 679 -6.97 5.70 -19.42
N THR A 680 -7.29 4.89 -18.41
CA THR A 680 -7.94 3.57 -18.59
C THR A 680 -9.27 3.70 -19.34
N HIS A 681 -10.10 4.68 -18.97
CA HIS A 681 -11.37 4.94 -19.70
C HIS A 681 -11.11 5.37 -21.15
N ARG A 682 -10.13 6.23 -21.37
CA ARG A 682 -9.78 6.70 -22.73
C ARG A 682 -9.28 5.56 -23.61
N THR A 683 -8.48 4.66 -23.07
CA THR A 683 -8.03 3.46 -23.78
C THR A 683 -9.22 2.59 -24.16
N ALA A 684 -10.09 2.25 -23.19
CA ALA A 684 -11.28 1.46 -23.45
C ALA A 684 -12.19 2.08 -24.55
N MET A 685 -12.39 3.40 -24.51
CA MET A 685 -13.18 4.11 -25.54
C MET A 685 -12.50 4.13 -26.91
N ALA A 686 -11.17 4.27 -26.94
CA ALA A 686 -10.41 4.21 -28.18
C ALA A 686 -10.47 2.82 -28.82
N ASP A 687 -10.33 1.77 -28.00
CA ASP A 687 -10.43 0.38 -28.45
C ASP A 687 -11.85 0.09 -29.01
N LEU A 688 -12.89 0.55 -28.31
CA LEU A 688 -14.26 0.44 -28.84
C LEU A 688 -14.44 1.18 -30.17
N ALA A 689 -13.94 2.41 -30.30
CA ALA A 689 -14.02 3.17 -31.53
C ALA A 689 -13.31 2.50 -32.68
N MET A 690 -12.12 1.93 -32.43
CA MET A 690 -11.37 1.16 -33.43
C MET A 690 -12.10 -0.11 -33.85
N ALA A 691 -12.67 -0.86 -32.91
CA ALA A 691 -13.45 -2.05 -33.21
C ALA A 691 -14.69 -1.72 -34.05
N CYS A 692 -15.42 -0.64 -33.75
CA CYS A 692 -16.56 -0.20 -34.53
C CYS A 692 -16.16 0.27 -35.94
N LEU A 693 -15.03 0.95 -36.10
CA LEU A 693 -14.51 1.36 -37.40
C LEU A 693 -14.13 0.18 -38.28
N LEU A 694 -13.45 -0.84 -37.71
CA LEU A 694 -13.10 -2.06 -38.43
C LEU A 694 -14.33 -2.83 -38.88
N TYR A 695 -15.38 -2.87 -38.05
CA TYR A 695 -16.65 -3.52 -38.38
C TYR A 695 -17.43 -2.80 -39.50
N THR A 696 -17.36 -1.46 -39.57
CA THR A 696 -18.08 -0.64 -40.52
C THR A 696 -17.31 -0.31 -41.79
N SER A 697 -15.99 -0.58 -41.81
CA SER A 697 -15.16 -0.34 -42.99
C SER A 697 -15.43 -1.43 -44.05
N PRO A 698 -15.77 -1.07 -45.30
CA PRO A 698 -15.93 -2.07 -46.37
C PRO A 698 -14.59 -2.81 -46.55
N SER A 699 -14.67 -4.13 -46.53
CA SER A 699 -13.49 -4.97 -46.77
C SER A 699 -12.86 -4.60 -48.11
N PRO A 700 -11.55 -4.43 -48.23
CA PRO A 700 -10.87 -4.23 -49.51
C PRO A 700 -10.95 -5.43 -50.45
N ARG A 701 -11.71 -6.46 -50.09
CA ARG A 701 -11.88 -7.71 -50.85
C ARG A 701 -13.27 -7.90 -51.48
N ASP A 702 -14.18 -6.98 -51.35
CA ASP A 702 -15.48 -7.00 -52.03
C ASP A 702 -15.46 -6.11 -53.24
#